data_b1053c2535be044200796d179b0d5a7a
#
_entry.id   b1053c2535be044200796d179b0d5a7a
#
_cell.length_a   1.000
_cell.length_b   1.000
_cell.length_c   1.000
_cell.angle_alpha   90.00
_cell.angle_beta   90.00
_cell.angle_gamma   90.00
#
_symmetry.space_group_name_H-M   'P 1'
#
loop_
_entity.id
_entity.type
_entity.pdbx_description
1 polymer ?
#
loop_
_entity_poly.entity_id
_entity_poly.type
_entity_poly.pdbx_seq_one_letter_code
_entity_poly.pdbx_strand_id
1 'polypeptide(L)'
;MSLKRRKVTPTKHLFRDPSGQGEFFEKSLEEELEARANTPIECLGMTFENDEKRREYFLEILREKLKDPEFRKIEGFSIGEDEDILALSDPPYYTACPNPFIEDFIKHYGKPYDPLTDDYRREPFAADVSEGKNDPIYNAHAYHTKVSYLAIRRYISHFTEPGDLVLDFFSGTGMTGVAAQQCEDGERRCILNDLSPIATHVAGAFTSPFSLNSIREEAKLALASVRSQYDWMYETNHCGWPAGERDPKKRVHQTHGLSNQKGTINFVVWSDVFLCPECGADINFWKTAVDFHEKRVLDDFKCSSCHVLLKKRGLTKAMTIVFDSALKQTLTVAKQEPVIINYTFNQKRFEKEPDTEDIEMLSRIESLPVENWFPSTRIERGDKTGELLRLRITNLHHMYTRRNLIALSELREKATKHRALLFWFTATLPWCGRENRLHISNYFGKKGGQITSLRGTWYIPSLSVETNVFERFRLRIRSALVDNGGKRNGCFVSTNSATNLQGVPNNTVDYIFVDPPFGDNLMYSELNCTWEAWLKVRTNTTSEAIINKTQKKDILLYEELMTESFQEGYRVLKPGRWMTIEFHNSKNSVWNVIQQALQKAGFVVADIRTLDKRKGSFNQVTAAGSVKQDLIISAYKPNGGLEERFNLEAGTENGVWDFIRTHLKQLPVFVSKNGQAEVIAERQNYLLFDRMVAFHVQRGVTVPLSAAEFYAGLEQRFPPRDGMYFLPDQAAEYDKKRMTVKEVLQLQLFVSDEASAIQWLKQQLTKKPVTFQDINPLFMKKIGGWQKHEKTLELSELLEQNFLRYDSSGEVPSQIHSYLSSNFKELRNLEKDDPALKTKAKDRWYVPDPNKAGDLEKLRERTLMREFEEYRESKQKRLKVFRLEAVRAGFKKAWQERNYQIIIDVAKKIPDNILQEDPKLLMWYDQAVTRKGEDT
;
A
#
# COMPACT_ATOMS: atom_id res chain seq x y z
N MET A 1 9.20 33.90 30.41
CA MET A 1 9.15 34.91 29.34
C MET A 1 8.27 34.37 28.22
N SER A 2 7.09 34.97 28.05
CA SER A 2 6.02 34.54 27.17
C SER A 2 6.20 35.11 25.78
N LEU A 3 6.37 34.27 24.79
CA LEU A 3 6.38 34.69 23.37
C LEU A 3 4.96 34.80 22.86
N LYS A 4 4.52 36.04 22.64
CA LYS A 4 3.23 36.42 22.05
C LYS A 4 3.13 35.90 20.61
N ARG A 5 2.12 35.06 20.33
CA ARG A 5 1.66 34.72 18.98
C ARG A 5 1.12 35.98 18.29
N ARG A 6 1.76 36.42 17.20
CA ARG A 6 1.19 37.43 16.30
C ARG A 6 -0.02 36.83 15.55
N LYS A 7 -1.19 37.44 15.78
CA LYS A 7 -2.40 37.21 14.99
C LYS A 7 -2.16 37.79 13.59
N VAL A 8 -2.20 36.93 12.56
CA VAL A 8 -2.29 37.37 11.17
C VAL A 8 -3.76 37.68 10.89
N THR A 9 -4.07 38.94 10.66
CA THR A 9 -5.38 39.43 10.22
C THR A 9 -5.64 38.96 8.78
N PRO A 10 -6.84 38.43 8.45
CA PRO A 10 -7.17 38.10 7.08
C PRO A 10 -7.42 39.40 6.30
N THR A 11 -6.62 39.66 5.29
CA THR A 11 -6.92 40.69 4.31
C THR A 11 -8.18 40.32 3.50
N LYS A 12 -9.29 40.89 3.85
CA LYS A 12 -10.47 41.05 2.98
C LYS A 12 -10.11 42.04 1.89
N HIS A 13 -10.53 41.75 0.66
CA HIS A 13 -10.45 42.52 -0.59
C HIS A 13 -9.27 42.22 -1.51
N LEU A 14 -9.50 41.20 -2.37
CA LEU A 14 -8.85 41.14 -3.68
C LEU A 14 -9.73 40.29 -4.63
N PHE A 15 -10.90 40.82 -4.98
CA PHE A 15 -11.71 40.46 -6.17
C PHE A 15 -12.74 41.55 -6.41
N ARG A 16 -12.30 42.65 -6.90
CA ARG A 16 -13.10 43.55 -7.75
C ARG A 16 -12.32 43.74 -9.03
N ASP A 17 -12.94 43.29 -10.10
CA ASP A 17 -12.47 43.47 -11.48
C ASP A 17 -12.52 44.97 -11.86
N PRO A 18 -11.40 45.59 -12.15
CA PRO A 18 -11.40 46.81 -12.98
C PRO A 18 -10.98 46.39 -14.39
N SER A 19 -11.85 46.60 -15.33
CA SER A 19 -11.68 46.57 -16.78
C SER A 19 -10.22 46.75 -17.25
N GLY A 20 -9.60 45.69 -17.74
CA GLY A 20 -8.25 45.67 -18.30
C GLY A 20 -7.27 44.63 -17.80
N GLN A 21 -7.53 43.94 -16.65
CA GLN A 21 -6.59 42.88 -16.15
C GLN A 21 -6.71 41.57 -16.93
N GLY A 22 -7.83 41.24 -17.54
CA GLY A 22 -7.99 40.06 -18.37
C GLY A 22 -7.05 40.05 -19.58
N GLU A 23 -6.97 41.16 -20.31
CA GLU A 23 -6.09 41.30 -21.49
C GLU A 23 -4.58 41.25 -21.14
N PHE A 24 -4.19 41.71 -19.94
CA PHE A 24 -2.79 41.69 -19.50
C PHE A 24 -2.34 40.26 -19.11
N PHE A 25 -3.23 39.46 -18.55
CA PHE A 25 -2.93 38.06 -18.21
C PHE A 25 -2.97 37.17 -19.46
N GLU A 26 -3.87 37.40 -20.43
CA GLU A 26 -3.86 36.67 -21.69
C GLU A 26 -2.61 36.95 -22.51
N LYS A 27 -2.16 38.21 -22.59
CA LYS A 27 -0.90 38.57 -23.25
C LYS A 27 0.33 37.92 -22.54
N SER A 28 0.36 37.84 -21.21
CA SER A 28 1.46 37.23 -20.49
C SER A 28 1.48 35.70 -20.68
N LEU A 29 0.33 35.06 -20.86
CA LEU A 29 0.22 33.64 -21.16
C LEU A 29 0.69 33.34 -22.59
N GLU A 30 0.27 34.13 -23.57
CA GLU A 30 0.74 34.01 -24.96
C GLU A 30 2.26 34.22 -25.04
N GLU A 31 2.82 35.24 -24.37
CA GLU A 31 4.24 35.50 -24.31
C GLU A 31 5.02 34.36 -23.62
N GLU A 32 4.49 33.74 -22.56
CA GLU A 32 5.10 32.53 -21.94
C GLU A 32 5.03 31.33 -22.87
N LEU A 33 3.95 31.11 -23.59
CA LEU A 33 3.80 30.01 -24.54
C LEU A 33 4.74 30.19 -25.75
N GLU A 34 4.86 31.43 -26.27
CA GLU A 34 5.81 31.78 -27.33
C GLU A 34 7.26 31.63 -26.86
N ALA A 35 7.59 32.10 -25.66
CA ALA A 35 8.94 31.92 -25.09
C ALA A 35 9.32 30.44 -24.94
N ARG A 36 8.38 29.59 -24.56
CA ARG A 36 8.59 28.15 -24.51
C ARG A 36 8.75 27.52 -25.87
N ALA A 37 7.93 27.90 -26.82
CA ALA A 37 8.02 27.42 -28.20
C ALA A 37 9.38 27.73 -28.86
N ASN A 38 10.10 28.75 -28.34
CA ASN A 38 11.36 29.24 -28.89
C ASN A 38 12.60 28.95 -27.98
N THR A 39 12.46 28.17 -26.91
CA THR A 39 13.59 27.87 -26.00
C THR A 39 14.26 26.55 -26.41
N PRO A 40 15.55 26.58 -26.81
CA PRO A 40 16.29 25.35 -27.11
C PRO A 40 16.43 24.44 -25.89
N ILE A 41 16.38 23.15 -26.13
CA ILE A 41 16.42 22.11 -25.09
C ILE A 41 17.49 21.08 -25.41
N GLU A 42 18.31 20.78 -24.41
CA GLU A 42 19.24 19.66 -24.45
C GLU A 42 18.62 18.39 -23.84
N CYS A 43 18.72 17.26 -24.55
CA CYS A 43 18.20 15.99 -24.12
C CYS A 43 19.09 14.85 -24.69
N LEU A 44 19.64 14.01 -23.81
CA LEU A 44 20.52 12.88 -24.19
C LEU A 44 21.68 13.33 -25.11
N GLY A 45 22.31 14.48 -24.83
CA GLY A 45 23.41 15.03 -25.60
C GLY A 45 23.02 15.64 -26.94
N MET A 46 21.74 15.70 -27.28
CA MET A 46 21.22 16.34 -28.49
C MET A 46 20.53 17.65 -28.14
N THR A 47 20.69 18.67 -29.01
CA THR A 47 20.02 19.97 -28.86
C THR A 47 18.82 20.05 -29.82
N PHE A 48 17.65 20.39 -29.29
CA PHE A 48 16.42 20.58 -30.03
C PHE A 48 16.01 22.05 -29.98
N GLU A 49 15.34 22.52 -31.02
CA GLU A 49 14.82 23.90 -31.10
C GLU A 49 13.88 24.24 -29.94
N ASN A 50 13.07 23.28 -29.54
CA ASN A 50 12.13 23.39 -28.41
C ASN A 50 11.67 22.01 -27.93
N ASP A 51 10.84 21.98 -26.88
CA ASP A 51 10.34 20.75 -26.26
C ASP A 51 9.39 19.95 -27.17
N GLU A 52 8.65 20.61 -28.06
CA GLU A 52 7.76 19.96 -29.02
C GLU A 52 8.58 19.17 -30.05
N LYS A 53 9.66 19.77 -30.60
CA LYS A 53 10.56 19.10 -31.54
C LYS A 53 11.33 17.93 -30.89
N ARG A 54 11.72 18.08 -29.60
CA ARG A 54 12.27 16.95 -28.85
C ARG A 54 11.24 15.81 -28.78
N ARG A 55 9.98 16.12 -28.38
CA ARG A 55 8.92 15.12 -28.23
C ARG A 55 8.58 14.45 -29.58
N GLU A 56 8.43 15.20 -30.63
CA GLU A 56 8.19 14.66 -31.99
C GLU A 56 9.26 13.67 -32.40
N TYR A 57 10.54 14.03 -32.24
CA TYR A 57 11.67 13.18 -32.61
C TYR A 57 11.66 11.84 -31.86
N PHE A 58 11.51 11.86 -30.54
CA PHE A 58 11.50 10.63 -29.75
C PHE A 58 10.20 9.82 -29.89
N LEU A 59 9.07 10.46 -30.17
CA LEU A 59 7.82 9.76 -30.52
C LEU A 59 7.95 8.97 -31.82
N GLU A 60 8.62 9.49 -32.82
CA GLU A 60 8.85 8.76 -34.08
C GLU A 60 9.72 7.52 -33.86
N ILE A 61 10.78 7.65 -33.09
CA ILE A 61 11.60 6.49 -32.70
C ILE A 61 10.77 5.45 -31.93
N LEU A 62 9.93 5.89 -30.97
CA LEU A 62 9.07 4.99 -30.24
C LEU A 62 8.03 4.31 -31.14
N ARG A 63 7.47 5.05 -32.13
CA ARG A 63 6.54 4.52 -33.14
C ARG A 63 7.17 3.39 -33.94
N GLU A 64 8.42 3.56 -34.38
CA GLU A 64 9.16 2.49 -35.09
C GLU A 64 9.43 1.29 -34.16
N LYS A 65 9.78 1.53 -32.89
CA LYS A 65 9.98 0.46 -31.89
C LYS A 65 8.71 -0.35 -31.65
N LEU A 66 7.54 0.29 -31.64
CA LEU A 66 6.25 -0.39 -31.46
C LEU A 66 5.90 -1.36 -32.60
N LYS A 67 6.53 -1.22 -33.78
CA LYS A 67 6.38 -2.15 -34.90
C LYS A 67 7.24 -3.42 -34.74
N ASP A 68 8.23 -3.39 -33.83
CA ASP A 68 9.13 -4.52 -33.58
C ASP A 68 8.42 -5.58 -32.72
N PRO A 69 8.21 -6.81 -33.22
CA PRO A 69 7.59 -7.89 -32.45
C PRO A 69 8.37 -8.28 -31.18
N GLU A 70 9.70 -8.18 -31.19
CA GLU A 70 10.53 -8.52 -30.03
C GLU A 70 10.39 -7.49 -28.93
N PHE A 71 10.27 -6.20 -29.26
CA PHE A 71 9.98 -5.15 -28.30
C PHE A 71 8.62 -5.37 -27.60
N ARG A 72 7.63 -5.87 -28.33
CA ARG A 72 6.31 -6.17 -27.78
C ARG A 72 6.25 -7.42 -26.88
N LYS A 73 7.24 -8.30 -26.99
CA LYS A 73 7.36 -9.48 -26.12
C LYS A 73 7.99 -9.18 -24.76
N ILE A 74 8.49 -7.96 -24.55
CA ILE A 74 9.02 -7.56 -23.25
C ILE A 74 7.94 -7.79 -22.18
N GLU A 75 8.32 -8.46 -21.12
CA GLU A 75 7.41 -8.85 -20.08
C GLU A 75 6.74 -7.63 -19.40
N GLY A 76 5.42 -7.70 -19.18
CA GLY A 76 4.66 -6.59 -18.62
C GLY A 76 4.31 -5.49 -19.63
N PHE A 77 4.53 -5.68 -20.93
CA PHE A 77 4.14 -4.71 -21.96
C PHE A 77 2.67 -4.34 -21.81
N SER A 78 2.37 -3.03 -21.75
CA SER A 78 1.04 -2.49 -21.51
C SER A 78 0.02 -2.88 -22.59
N ILE A 79 -1.24 -3.07 -22.21
CA ILE A 79 -2.35 -3.40 -23.11
C ILE A 79 -3.01 -2.11 -23.60
N GLY A 80 -2.89 -1.79 -24.87
CA GLY A 80 -3.48 -0.62 -25.52
C GLY A 80 -3.14 -0.58 -27.01
N GLU A 81 -3.84 0.28 -27.76
CA GLU A 81 -3.51 0.56 -29.16
C GLU A 81 -2.25 1.43 -29.22
N ASP A 82 -1.47 1.29 -30.30
CA ASP A 82 -0.21 2.04 -30.47
C ASP A 82 -0.38 3.54 -30.34
N GLU A 83 -1.41 4.08 -30.95
CA GLU A 83 -1.69 5.52 -30.90
C GLU A 83 -2.07 5.98 -29.49
N ASP A 84 -2.75 5.15 -28.69
CA ASP A 84 -3.08 5.50 -27.31
C ASP A 84 -1.82 5.42 -26.40
N ILE A 85 -0.93 4.46 -26.63
CA ILE A 85 0.39 4.36 -25.97
C ILE A 85 1.26 5.59 -26.32
N LEU A 86 1.34 5.96 -27.59
CA LEU A 86 2.09 7.14 -28.05
C LEU A 86 1.50 8.43 -27.50
N ALA A 87 0.19 8.58 -27.54
CA ALA A 87 -0.50 9.77 -27.02
C ALA A 87 -0.27 9.98 -25.52
N LEU A 88 -0.21 8.87 -24.74
CA LEU A 88 0.04 8.93 -23.30
C LEU A 88 1.52 9.19 -22.97
N SER A 89 2.44 8.86 -23.89
CA SER A 89 3.89 8.95 -23.70
C SER A 89 4.44 10.35 -23.93
N ASP A 90 5.56 10.64 -23.26
CA ASP A 90 6.40 11.83 -23.44
C ASP A 90 7.89 11.43 -23.48
N PRO A 91 8.31 10.68 -24.52
CA PRO A 91 9.66 10.15 -24.59
C PRO A 91 10.70 11.26 -24.78
N PRO A 92 11.94 11.06 -24.28
CA PRO A 92 12.44 9.86 -23.63
C PRO A 92 12.12 9.81 -22.13
N TYR A 93 11.54 10.86 -21.53
CA TYR A 93 11.33 10.98 -20.09
C TYR A 93 10.28 9.99 -19.53
N TYR A 94 9.26 9.70 -20.32
CA TYR A 94 8.19 8.78 -19.92
C TYR A 94 7.62 8.05 -21.12
N THR A 95 7.44 6.73 -21.00
CA THR A 95 6.70 5.92 -21.96
C THR A 95 5.67 5.04 -21.26
N ALA A 96 4.48 4.97 -21.87
CA ALA A 96 3.38 4.10 -21.40
C ALA A 96 3.57 2.62 -21.81
N CYS A 97 4.77 2.23 -22.12
CA CYS A 97 5.28 0.90 -22.43
C CYS A 97 6.74 0.84 -21.97
N PRO A 98 7.47 -0.29 -22.13
CA PRO A 98 8.90 -0.31 -21.84
C PRO A 98 9.64 0.85 -22.51
N ASN A 99 10.49 1.53 -21.75
CA ASN A 99 11.16 2.75 -22.23
C ASN A 99 12.48 2.39 -22.95
N PRO A 100 12.57 2.52 -24.28
CA PRO A 100 13.75 2.12 -25.03
C PRO A 100 14.93 3.08 -24.87
N PHE A 101 14.77 4.22 -24.20
CA PHE A 101 15.80 5.27 -24.05
C PHE A 101 16.55 5.21 -22.72
N ILE A 102 16.27 4.22 -21.86
CA ILE A 102 16.91 4.11 -20.53
C ILE A 102 18.40 3.83 -20.66
N GLU A 103 18.80 2.97 -21.59
CA GLU A 103 20.22 2.68 -21.81
C GLU A 103 21.01 3.94 -22.23
N ASP A 104 20.45 4.76 -23.13
CA ASP A 104 21.05 6.02 -23.54
C ASP A 104 21.09 7.05 -22.39
N PHE A 105 20.08 7.07 -21.54
CA PHE A 105 20.07 7.86 -20.31
C PHE A 105 21.24 7.47 -19.38
N ILE A 106 21.43 6.18 -19.16
CA ILE A 106 22.50 5.67 -18.30
C ILE A 106 23.87 5.97 -18.91
N LYS A 107 24.03 5.76 -20.21
CA LYS A 107 25.29 6.09 -20.93
C LYS A 107 25.66 7.57 -20.80
N HIS A 108 24.66 8.45 -20.84
CA HIS A 108 24.90 9.90 -20.81
C HIS A 108 25.06 10.46 -19.40
N TYR A 109 24.28 9.97 -18.43
CA TYR A 109 24.23 10.55 -17.08
C TYR A 109 24.74 9.61 -15.97
N GLY A 110 24.89 8.32 -16.23
CA GLY A 110 25.39 7.34 -15.27
C GLY A 110 26.89 7.43 -15.05
N LYS A 111 27.33 7.03 -13.86
CA LYS A 111 28.76 6.90 -13.53
C LYS A 111 29.17 5.44 -13.75
N PRO A 112 30.17 5.13 -14.58
CA PRO A 112 30.66 3.76 -14.75
C PRO A 112 31.14 3.18 -13.41
N TYR A 113 30.92 1.88 -13.19
CA TYR A 113 31.50 1.18 -12.04
C TYR A 113 32.91 0.68 -12.39
N ASP A 114 33.91 1.03 -11.60
CA ASP A 114 35.27 0.53 -11.69
C ASP A 114 35.69 -0.04 -10.32
N PRO A 115 35.88 -1.37 -10.18
CA PRO A 115 36.22 -1.99 -8.90
C PRO A 115 37.58 -1.56 -8.35
N LEU A 116 38.46 -0.98 -9.17
CA LEU A 116 39.81 -0.53 -8.74
C LEU A 116 39.79 0.84 -8.07
N THR A 117 38.82 1.67 -8.42
CA THR A 117 38.69 3.05 -7.93
C THR A 117 37.49 3.26 -7.04
N ASP A 118 36.65 2.26 -6.85
CA ASP A 118 35.44 2.36 -6.00
C ASP A 118 35.79 2.37 -4.52
N ASP A 119 35.63 3.52 -3.88
CA ASP A 119 35.90 3.75 -2.46
C ASP A 119 34.59 3.86 -1.63
N TYR A 120 33.45 3.55 -2.21
CA TYR A 120 32.15 3.67 -1.57
C TYR A 120 32.04 2.85 -0.28
N ARG A 121 31.70 3.53 0.82
CA ARG A 121 31.43 2.93 2.12
C ARG A 121 30.31 3.67 2.81
N ARG A 122 29.22 2.97 3.11
CA ARG A 122 28.10 3.50 3.90
C ARG A 122 27.62 2.42 4.87
N GLU A 123 27.29 2.83 6.07
CA GLU A 123 26.60 1.98 7.06
C GLU A 123 25.10 1.97 6.77
N PRO A 124 24.34 0.97 7.26
CA PRO A 124 22.88 0.99 7.19
C PRO A 124 22.32 2.24 7.86
N PHE A 125 21.21 2.75 7.37
CA PHE A 125 20.50 3.87 7.98
C PHE A 125 19.79 3.41 9.26
N ALA A 126 20.46 3.54 10.41
CA ALA A 126 20.05 2.94 11.68
C ALA A 126 19.04 3.77 12.49
N ALA A 127 18.42 4.80 11.92
CA ALA A 127 17.44 5.63 12.60
C ALA A 127 16.00 5.28 12.18
N ASP A 128 15.06 5.27 13.15
CA ASP A 128 13.63 5.22 12.83
C ASP A 128 13.21 6.55 12.18
N VAL A 129 12.47 6.47 11.08
CA VAL A 129 11.96 7.64 10.37
C VAL A 129 10.49 7.87 10.70
N SER A 130 10.15 9.11 11.02
CA SER A 130 8.76 9.51 11.29
C SER A 130 8.41 10.75 10.47
N GLU A 131 7.60 10.56 9.41
CA GLU A 131 7.19 11.63 8.49
C GLU A 131 5.67 11.65 8.29
N GLY A 132 5.12 12.87 8.26
CA GLY A 132 3.67 13.07 8.09
C GLY A 132 3.24 13.01 6.62
N LYS A 133 1.95 12.72 6.41
CA LYS A 133 1.31 12.68 5.08
C LYS A 133 0.67 14.02 4.66
N ASN A 134 0.90 15.11 5.39
CA ASN A 134 0.29 16.43 5.13
C ASN A 134 1.18 17.29 4.21
N ASP A 135 1.54 16.76 3.07
CA ASP A 135 2.34 17.45 2.07
C ASP A 135 1.51 17.69 0.80
N PRO A 136 1.62 18.87 0.14
CA PRO A 136 0.88 19.18 -1.08
C PRO A 136 1.16 18.20 -2.23
N ILE A 137 2.43 17.83 -2.46
CA ILE A 137 2.81 16.89 -3.53
C ILE A 137 2.24 15.52 -3.21
N TYR A 138 2.41 15.05 -1.96
CA TYR A 138 1.84 13.78 -1.53
C TYR A 138 0.33 13.71 -1.74
N ASN A 139 -0.41 14.81 -1.52
CA ASN A 139 -1.88 14.88 -1.62
C ASN A 139 -2.40 15.25 -3.02
N ALA A 140 -1.53 15.59 -3.97
CA ALA A 140 -1.92 16.05 -5.29
C ALA A 140 -2.67 14.98 -6.11
N HIS A 141 -2.27 13.72 -6.02
CA HIS A 141 -3.00 12.60 -6.62
C HIS A 141 -3.30 11.51 -5.58
N ALA A 142 -4.47 10.92 -5.65
CA ALA A 142 -4.81 9.76 -4.83
C ALA A 142 -4.21 8.49 -5.45
N TYR A 143 -3.62 7.61 -4.61
CA TYR A 143 -3.19 6.27 -4.99
C TYR A 143 -3.37 5.34 -3.79
N HIS A 144 -3.28 4.02 -4.00
CA HIS A 144 -3.65 3.06 -2.96
C HIS A 144 -2.68 3.07 -1.79
N THR A 145 -1.38 3.03 -2.08
CA THR A 145 -0.28 3.16 -1.11
C THR A 145 0.74 4.16 -1.63
N LYS A 146 1.34 4.92 -0.73
CA LYS A 146 2.45 5.82 -1.05
C LYS A 146 3.33 6.00 0.17
N VAL A 147 4.63 6.03 -0.05
CA VAL A 147 5.61 6.49 0.92
C VAL A 147 5.77 8.00 0.81
N SER A 148 6.03 8.69 1.91
CA SER A 148 6.35 10.12 1.86
C SER A 148 7.71 10.32 1.21
N TYR A 149 7.79 11.15 0.17
CA TYR A 149 9.08 11.48 -0.48
C TYR A 149 10.08 12.11 0.50
N LEU A 150 9.62 12.78 1.56
CA LEU A 150 10.47 13.32 2.62
C LEU A 150 11.16 12.21 3.42
N ALA A 151 10.49 11.07 3.62
CA ALA A 151 11.09 9.89 4.23
C ALA A 151 12.11 9.25 3.29
N ILE A 152 11.72 9.03 2.03
CA ILE A 152 12.59 8.44 1.00
C ILE A 152 13.86 9.29 0.81
N ARG A 153 13.74 10.61 0.80
CA ARG A 153 14.86 11.56 0.66
C ARG A 153 15.95 11.33 1.69
N ARG A 154 15.59 10.98 2.95
CA ARG A 154 16.56 10.69 3.99
C ARG A 154 17.43 9.48 3.66
N TYR A 155 16.82 8.42 3.11
CA TYR A 155 17.57 7.24 2.68
C TYR A 155 18.44 7.54 1.47
N ILE A 156 17.89 8.22 0.46
CA ILE A 156 18.67 8.62 -0.74
C ILE A 156 19.87 9.47 -0.34
N SER A 157 19.70 10.53 0.46
CA SER A 157 20.81 11.40 0.90
C SER A 157 21.85 10.64 1.74
N HIS A 158 21.46 9.59 2.47
CA HIS A 158 22.40 8.78 3.24
C HIS A 158 23.24 7.84 2.37
N PHE A 159 22.64 7.21 1.37
CA PHE A 159 23.29 6.18 0.58
C PHE A 159 23.91 6.67 -0.72
N THR A 160 23.67 7.91 -1.13
CA THR A 160 24.09 8.46 -2.42
C THR A 160 24.74 9.83 -2.29
N GLU A 161 25.39 10.24 -3.37
CA GLU A 161 25.94 11.59 -3.57
C GLU A 161 25.26 12.29 -4.76
N PRO A 162 25.40 13.62 -4.88
CA PRO A 162 24.87 14.36 -6.03
C PRO A 162 25.29 13.74 -7.37
N GLY A 163 24.33 13.61 -8.27
CA GLY A 163 24.51 13.01 -9.59
C GLY A 163 24.47 11.48 -9.63
N ASP A 164 24.39 10.77 -8.49
CA ASP A 164 24.23 9.32 -8.46
C ASP A 164 22.87 8.88 -9.04
N LEU A 165 22.82 7.64 -9.53
CA LEU A 165 21.68 7.02 -10.16
C LEU A 165 20.87 6.18 -9.17
N VAL A 166 19.65 6.60 -8.91
CA VAL A 166 18.67 5.89 -8.06
C VAL A 166 17.68 5.11 -8.94
N LEU A 167 17.33 3.91 -8.52
CA LEU A 167 16.31 3.09 -9.19
C LEU A 167 15.18 2.76 -8.22
N ASP A 168 13.93 2.84 -8.73
CA ASP A 168 12.74 2.28 -8.08
C ASP A 168 11.95 1.50 -9.13
N PHE A 169 11.92 0.17 -8.99
CA PHE A 169 11.25 -0.72 -9.96
C PHE A 169 9.84 -1.16 -9.53
N PHE A 170 9.35 -0.63 -8.40
CA PHE A 170 7.95 -0.65 -7.95
C PHE A 170 7.50 0.78 -7.63
N SER A 171 7.75 1.70 -8.56
CA SER A 171 7.76 3.14 -8.29
C SER A 171 6.40 3.74 -7.90
N GLY A 172 5.31 3.03 -8.13
CA GLY A 172 3.97 3.55 -7.87
C GLY A 172 3.80 4.94 -8.49
N THR A 173 3.51 5.92 -7.65
CA THR A 173 3.34 7.32 -8.09
C THR A 173 4.65 8.12 -8.21
N GLY A 174 5.81 7.48 -8.14
CA GLY A 174 7.12 8.13 -8.38
C GLY A 174 7.63 9.00 -7.24
N MET A 175 7.23 8.73 -5.99
CA MET A 175 7.71 9.50 -4.84
C MET A 175 9.23 9.40 -4.65
N THR A 176 9.85 8.30 -5.08
CA THR A 176 11.31 8.13 -5.12
C THR A 176 11.97 9.11 -6.10
N GLY A 177 11.38 9.34 -7.27
CA GLY A 177 11.87 10.33 -8.23
C GLY A 177 11.75 11.76 -7.71
N VAL A 178 10.63 12.10 -7.04
CA VAL A 178 10.48 13.40 -6.35
C VAL A 178 11.55 13.58 -5.28
N ALA A 179 11.80 12.54 -4.48
CA ALA A 179 12.82 12.56 -3.42
C ALA A 179 14.22 12.74 -3.98
N ALA A 180 14.57 12.04 -5.07
CA ALA A 180 15.88 12.11 -5.73
C ALA A 180 16.17 13.52 -6.28
N GLN A 181 15.17 14.16 -6.89
CA GLN A 181 15.29 15.52 -7.45
C GLN A 181 15.33 16.63 -6.37
N GLN A 182 14.87 16.35 -5.14
CA GLN A 182 14.74 17.32 -4.04
C GLN A 182 15.70 17.06 -2.89
N CYS A 183 16.80 16.32 -3.09
CA CYS A 183 17.86 16.21 -2.10
C CYS A 183 18.54 17.58 -1.87
N GLU A 184 18.75 17.95 -0.60
CA GLU A 184 19.20 19.30 -0.20
C GLU A 184 20.66 19.58 -0.59
N ASP A 185 21.49 18.54 -0.62
CA ASP A 185 22.90 18.57 -0.98
C ASP A 185 23.17 18.48 -2.50
N GLY A 186 22.12 18.35 -3.29
CA GLY A 186 22.16 18.26 -4.75
C GLY A 186 21.26 17.14 -5.30
N GLU A 187 20.87 17.30 -6.56
CA GLU A 187 19.96 16.35 -7.19
C GLU A 187 20.63 15.00 -7.52
N ARG A 188 19.83 13.93 -7.49
CA ARG A 188 20.17 12.60 -8.02
C ARG A 188 19.40 12.34 -9.29
N ARG A 189 19.93 11.48 -10.15
CA ARG A 189 19.22 10.94 -11.30
C ARG A 189 18.37 9.76 -10.87
N CYS A 190 17.22 9.56 -11.53
CA CYS A 190 16.33 8.47 -11.13
C CYS A 190 15.76 7.72 -12.34
N ILE A 191 15.69 6.40 -12.23
CA ILE A 191 14.90 5.54 -13.11
C ILE A 191 13.73 5.02 -12.29
N LEU A 192 12.53 5.21 -12.81
CA LEU A 192 11.28 4.75 -12.22
C LEU A 192 10.66 3.72 -13.16
N ASN A 193 10.31 2.57 -12.61
CA ASN A 193 9.60 1.53 -13.35
C ASN A 193 8.38 1.06 -12.55
N ASP A 194 7.26 0.85 -13.22
CA ASP A 194 6.07 0.23 -12.64
C ASP A 194 5.29 -0.51 -13.74
N LEU A 195 4.59 -1.55 -13.35
CA LEU A 195 3.76 -2.33 -14.26
C LEU A 195 2.48 -1.57 -14.67
N SER A 196 2.00 -0.65 -13.84
CA SER A 196 0.72 0.04 -14.02
C SER A 196 0.86 1.34 -14.81
N PRO A 197 0.16 1.50 -15.95
CA PRO A 197 0.15 2.73 -16.74
C PRO A 197 -0.32 3.97 -15.98
N ILE A 198 -1.27 3.84 -15.04
CA ILE A 198 -1.66 4.99 -14.21
C ILE A 198 -0.56 5.36 -13.22
N ALA A 199 0.16 4.39 -12.65
CA ALA A 199 1.27 4.66 -11.75
C ALA A 199 2.37 5.46 -12.47
N THR A 200 2.83 4.97 -13.62
CA THR A 200 3.87 5.61 -14.42
C THR A 200 3.44 6.94 -15.03
N HIS A 201 2.16 7.09 -15.42
CA HIS A 201 1.61 8.38 -15.83
C HIS A 201 1.72 9.42 -14.70
N VAL A 202 1.34 9.05 -13.49
CA VAL A 202 1.42 9.91 -12.30
C VAL A 202 2.87 10.20 -11.94
N ALA A 203 3.75 9.19 -11.94
CA ALA A 203 5.18 9.33 -11.69
C ALA A 203 5.84 10.29 -12.68
N GLY A 204 5.57 10.12 -13.97
CA GLY A 204 6.04 11.01 -15.01
C GLY A 204 5.54 12.46 -14.84
N ALA A 205 4.30 12.67 -14.40
CA ALA A 205 3.78 14.01 -14.14
C ALA A 205 4.42 14.65 -12.91
N PHE A 206 4.71 13.89 -11.86
CA PHE A 206 5.39 14.42 -10.67
C PHE A 206 6.87 14.75 -10.88
N THR A 207 7.54 14.07 -11.81
CA THR A 207 8.98 14.25 -12.02
C THR A 207 9.33 15.18 -13.17
N SER A 208 8.34 15.65 -13.93
CA SER A 208 8.54 16.58 -15.05
C SER A 208 8.27 18.03 -14.65
N PRO A 209 9.06 18.97 -15.18
CA PRO A 209 8.82 20.39 -14.97
C PRO A 209 7.62 20.88 -15.76
N PHE A 210 6.84 21.78 -15.17
CA PHE A 210 5.80 22.55 -15.85
C PHE A 210 5.65 23.94 -15.21
N SER A 211 5.17 24.91 -15.98
CA SER A 211 4.83 26.22 -15.42
C SER A 211 3.50 26.14 -14.69
N LEU A 212 3.56 26.27 -13.37
CA LEU A 212 2.40 26.13 -12.51
C LEU A 212 1.28 27.15 -12.85
N ASN A 213 1.67 28.38 -13.17
CA ASN A 213 0.70 29.45 -13.51
C ASN A 213 0.02 29.16 -14.84
N SER A 214 0.79 28.86 -15.89
CA SER A 214 0.27 28.52 -17.21
C SER A 214 -0.71 27.35 -17.16
N ILE A 215 -0.31 26.23 -16.56
CA ILE A 215 -1.15 25.03 -16.52
C ILE A 215 -2.43 25.22 -15.69
N ARG A 216 -2.40 26.04 -14.64
CA ARG A 216 -3.60 26.40 -13.88
C ARG A 216 -4.57 27.27 -14.66
N GLU A 217 -4.08 28.20 -15.47
CA GLU A 217 -4.93 29.00 -16.37
C GLU A 217 -5.52 28.14 -17.50
N GLU A 218 -4.71 27.27 -18.11
CA GLU A 218 -5.22 26.30 -19.10
C GLU A 218 -6.32 25.41 -18.51
N ALA A 219 -6.14 24.90 -17.27
CA ALA A 219 -7.17 24.14 -16.57
C ALA A 219 -8.44 24.95 -16.31
N LYS A 220 -8.32 26.22 -15.97
CA LYS A 220 -9.49 27.12 -15.80
C LYS A 220 -10.22 27.38 -17.13
N LEU A 221 -9.48 27.60 -18.20
CA LEU A 221 -10.05 27.80 -19.54
C LEU A 221 -10.76 26.54 -20.04
N ALA A 222 -10.12 25.39 -19.90
CA ALA A 222 -10.72 24.09 -20.23
C ALA A 222 -12.04 23.86 -19.46
N LEU A 223 -12.01 24.11 -18.14
CA LEU A 223 -13.20 23.99 -17.30
C LEU A 223 -14.31 24.99 -17.70
N ALA A 224 -13.96 26.25 -17.93
CA ALA A 224 -14.92 27.30 -18.35
C ALA A 224 -15.58 26.98 -19.69
N SER A 225 -14.81 26.48 -20.66
CA SER A 225 -15.32 26.07 -21.99
C SER A 225 -16.37 24.95 -21.86
N VAL A 226 -16.19 23.93 -21.01
CA VAL A 226 -17.17 22.87 -20.83
C VAL A 226 -18.36 23.34 -19.98
N ARG A 227 -18.14 24.14 -18.95
CA ARG A 227 -19.20 24.71 -18.12
C ARG A 227 -20.19 25.54 -18.92
N SER A 228 -19.71 26.39 -19.86
CA SER A 228 -20.59 27.23 -20.69
C SER A 228 -21.64 26.43 -21.45
N GLN A 229 -21.38 25.15 -21.73
CA GLN A 229 -22.29 24.29 -22.49
C GLN A 229 -23.16 23.40 -21.57
N TYR A 230 -22.65 23.00 -20.42
CA TYR A 230 -23.25 21.90 -19.61
C TYR A 230 -23.55 22.28 -18.15
N ASP A 231 -23.30 23.53 -17.70
CA ASP A 231 -23.54 23.96 -16.30
C ASP A 231 -25.01 23.86 -15.90
N TRP A 232 -25.93 24.03 -16.88
CA TRP A 232 -27.37 23.87 -16.70
C TRP A 232 -27.77 22.46 -16.16
N MET A 233 -26.98 21.42 -16.42
CA MET A 233 -27.24 20.07 -15.89
C MET A 233 -27.13 20.03 -14.37
N TYR A 234 -26.48 21.01 -13.73
CA TYR A 234 -26.29 21.09 -12.29
C TYR A 234 -27.07 22.26 -11.67
N GLU A 235 -28.17 22.65 -12.26
CA GLU A 235 -29.09 23.63 -11.72
C GLU A 235 -30.31 23.00 -11.05
N THR A 236 -30.86 23.68 -10.03
CA THR A 236 -32.09 23.29 -9.35
C THR A 236 -32.82 24.50 -8.84
N ASN A 237 -34.15 24.42 -8.68
CA ASN A 237 -34.96 25.50 -8.15
C ASN A 237 -34.68 25.75 -6.66
N HIS A 238 -34.63 27.03 -6.29
CA HIS A 238 -34.40 27.44 -4.90
C HIS A 238 -35.69 27.37 -4.06
N CYS A 239 -35.88 26.26 -3.33
CA CYS A 239 -37.10 26.04 -2.49
C CYS A 239 -36.83 25.14 -1.26
N GLY A 240 -35.60 24.92 -0.85
CA GLY A 240 -35.21 23.98 0.20
C GLY A 240 -35.03 24.58 1.59
N TRP A 241 -34.35 23.84 2.45
CA TRP A 241 -33.92 24.24 3.80
C TRP A 241 -32.46 24.64 3.81
N PRO A 242 -32.02 25.48 4.79
CA PRO A 242 -30.58 25.62 5.03
C PRO A 242 -29.94 24.26 5.28
N ALA A 243 -28.76 24.01 4.72
CA ALA A 243 -28.12 22.70 4.76
C ALA A 243 -27.98 22.16 6.19
N GLY A 244 -28.44 20.93 6.42
CA GLY A 244 -28.44 20.26 7.72
C GLY A 244 -29.56 20.70 8.67
N GLU A 245 -30.55 21.48 8.20
CA GLU A 245 -31.72 21.93 8.97
C GLU A 245 -33.00 21.60 8.23
N ARG A 246 -33.70 20.57 8.65
CA ARG A 246 -35.03 20.22 8.11
C ARG A 246 -36.17 20.72 9.01
N ASP A 247 -36.11 21.98 9.42
CA ASP A 247 -37.20 22.62 10.16
C ASP A 247 -38.23 23.18 9.15
N PRO A 248 -39.47 22.69 9.17
CA PRO A 248 -40.54 23.18 8.29
C PRO A 248 -40.72 24.70 8.31
N LYS A 249 -40.46 25.34 9.49
CA LYS A 249 -40.57 26.79 9.66
C LYS A 249 -39.42 27.55 8.94
N LYS A 250 -38.31 26.90 8.66
CA LYS A 250 -37.15 27.46 7.97
C LYS A 250 -37.11 27.13 6.49
N ARG A 251 -38.06 26.40 5.95
CA ARG A 251 -38.16 26.08 4.54
C ARG A 251 -38.37 27.35 3.72
N VAL A 252 -37.54 27.51 2.71
CA VAL A 252 -37.70 28.56 1.73
C VAL A 252 -38.87 28.17 0.83
N HIS A 253 -40.04 28.83 1.03
CA HIS A 253 -41.19 28.68 0.13
C HIS A 253 -41.02 29.52 -1.11
N GLN A 254 -41.38 28.97 -2.28
CA GLN A 254 -41.55 29.78 -3.46
C GLN A 254 -42.71 30.74 -3.21
N THR A 255 -42.44 32.02 -3.02
CA THR A 255 -43.49 33.06 -3.11
C THR A 255 -43.90 33.23 -4.57
N HIS A 256 -45.20 33.33 -4.81
CA HIS A 256 -45.73 33.58 -6.14
C HIS A 256 -44.99 34.82 -6.78
N GLY A 257 -44.17 34.54 -7.80
CA GLY A 257 -43.37 35.59 -8.47
C GLY A 257 -41.84 35.36 -8.45
N LEU A 258 -41.29 34.43 -7.66
CA LEU A 258 -39.85 34.07 -7.62
C LEU A 258 -39.60 32.70 -8.29
N SER A 259 -40.48 32.21 -9.15
CA SER A 259 -40.45 30.87 -9.72
C SER A 259 -39.25 30.49 -10.61
N ASN A 260 -38.29 31.40 -10.84
CA ASN A 260 -37.16 31.22 -11.75
C ASN A 260 -35.77 31.35 -11.08
N GLN A 261 -35.66 31.42 -9.75
CA GLN A 261 -34.34 31.47 -9.12
C GLN A 261 -33.72 30.07 -9.05
N LYS A 262 -32.58 29.90 -9.73
CA LYS A 262 -31.82 28.66 -9.78
C LYS A 262 -30.65 28.71 -8.81
N GLY A 263 -30.43 27.57 -8.12
CA GLY A 263 -29.23 27.33 -7.36
C GLY A 263 -28.34 26.28 -8.06
N THR A 264 -27.05 26.31 -7.78
CA THR A 264 -26.08 25.34 -8.32
C THR A 264 -26.01 24.11 -7.43
N ILE A 265 -26.28 22.92 -7.97
CA ILE A 265 -26.17 21.65 -7.27
C ILE A 265 -24.72 21.40 -6.90
N ASN A 266 -24.45 21.12 -5.61
CA ASN A 266 -23.17 20.68 -5.12
C ASN A 266 -23.04 19.14 -5.21
N PHE A 267 -24.10 18.45 -4.81
CA PHE A 267 -24.22 16.99 -4.94
C PHE A 267 -25.67 16.53 -4.81
N VAL A 268 -25.93 15.32 -5.34
CA VAL A 268 -27.19 14.60 -5.17
C VAL A 268 -26.95 13.30 -4.41
N VAL A 269 -27.78 12.99 -3.42
CA VAL A 269 -27.75 11.69 -2.73
C VAL A 269 -28.75 10.76 -3.42
N TRP A 270 -28.27 9.60 -3.84
CA TRP A 270 -29.05 8.51 -4.41
C TRP A 270 -29.22 7.41 -3.38
N SER A 271 -30.46 6.96 -3.19
CA SER A 271 -30.83 5.87 -2.30
C SER A 271 -31.09 4.60 -3.08
N ASP A 272 -30.51 3.47 -2.66
CA ASP A 272 -30.97 2.17 -3.12
C ASP A 272 -32.42 1.94 -2.74
N VAL A 273 -33.14 1.25 -3.62
CA VAL A 273 -34.49 0.74 -3.37
C VAL A 273 -34.41 -0.78 -3.20
N PHE A 274 -34.99 -1.28 -2.11
CA PHE A 274 -35.05 -2.71 -1.80
C PHE A 274 -36.48 -3.22 -1.93
N LEU A 275 -36.65 -4.54 -2.03
CA LEU A 275 -37.96 -5.20 -1.98
C LEU A 275 -38.24 -5.73 -0.58
N CYS A 276 -39.42 -5.48 -0.07
CA CYS A 276 -39.90 -6.11 1.16
C CYS A 276 -40.08 -7.61 0.94
N PRO A 277 -39.49 -8.51 1.73
CA PRO A 277 -39.62 -9.94 1.55
C PRO A 277 -41.04 -10.45 1.83
N GLU A 278 -41.86 -9.73 2.63
CA GLU A 278 -43.19 -10.12 3.04
C GLU A 278 -44.27 -9.63 2.04
N CYS A 279 -44.22 -8.36 1.64
CA CYS A 279 -45.29 -7.78 0.82
C CYS A 279 -44.87 -7.35 -0.60
N GLY A 280 -43.57 -7.50 -0.95
CA GLY A 280 -43.03 -7.11 -2.24
C GLY A 280 -42.92 -5.60 -2.50
N ALA A 281 -43.31 -4.74 -1.56
CA ALA A 281 -43.31 -3.30 -1.75
C ALA A 281 -41.88 -2.75 -1.86
N ASP A 282 -41.73 -1.67 -2.62
CA ASP A 282 -40.49 -0.92 -2.73
C ASP A 282 -40.12 -0.19 -1.43
N ILE A 283 -38.90 -0.37 -0.94
CA ILE A 283 -38.35 0.23 0.28
C ILE A 283 -37.22 1.16 -0.13
N ASN A 284 -37.47 2.46 -0.13
CA ASN A 284 -36.43 3.46 -0.27
C ASN A 284 -35.60 3.52 1.02
N PHE A 285 -34.30 3.19 0.95
CA PHE A 285 -33.43 3.04 2.12
C PHE A 285 -33.28 4.35 2.91
N TRP A 286 -33.17 5.48 2.23
CA TRP A 286 -33.10 6.78 2.87
C TRP A 286 -34.35 7.11 3.68
N LYS A 287 -35.54 6.94 3.09
CA LYS A 287 -36.82 7.31 3.72
C LYS A 287 -37.20 6.39 4.88
N THR A 288 -36.69 5.15 4.87
CA THR A 288 -37.14 4.10 5.80
C THR A 288 -36.13 3.82 6.91
N ALA A 289 -34.81 3.82 6.57
CA ALA A 289 -33.77 3.40 7.50
C ALA A 289 -32.98 4.57 8.11
N VAL A 290 -33.08 5.80 7.56
CA VAL A 290 -32.37 6.96 8.15
C VAL A 290 -33.27 7.67 9.14
N ASP A 291 -32.87 7.67 10.40
CA ASP A 291 -33.55 8.39 11.48
C ASP A 291 -32.96 9.79 11.66
N PHE A 292 -33.78 10.81 11.39
CA PHE A 292 -33.39 12.22 11.51
C PHE A 292 -33.38 12.71 12.97
N HIS A 293 -34.11 12.05 13.86
CA HIS A 293 -34.13 12.39 15.30
C HIS A 293 -32.89 11.83 15.99
N GLU A 294 -32.59 10.55 15.78
CA GLU A 294 -31.41 9.87 16.31
C GLU A 294 -30.13 10.16 15.51
N LYS A 295 -30.27 10.80 14.32
CA LYS A 295 -29.16 11.20 13.45
C LYS A 295 -28.23 10.04 13.02
N ARG A 296 -28.82 8.87 12.79
CA ARG A 296 -28.13 7.64 12.40
C ARG A 296 -28.94 6.80 11.41
N VAL A 297 -28.27 5.81 10.84
CA VAL A 297 -28.96 4.73 10.12
C VAL A 297 -29.38 3.69 11.14
N LEU A 298 -30.61 3.26 11.09
CA LEU A 298 -31.17 2.21 11.95
C LEU A 298 -30.69 0.83 11.46
N ASP A 299 -30.31 -0.03 12.39
CA ASP A 299 -29.99 -1.43 12.09
C ASP A 299 -31.26 -2.23 11.76
N ASP A 300 -32.33 -1.94 12.51
CA ASP A 300 -33.68 -2.49 12.34
C ASP A 300 -34.64 -1.36 11.99
N PHE A 301 -35.46 -1.53 10.94
CA PHE A 301 -36.44 -0.55 10.47
C PHE A 301 -37.69 -1.22 9.96
N LYS A 302 -38.82 -0.52 9.90
CA LYS A 302 -40.12 -1.07 9.51
C LYS A 302 -40.40 -0.84 8.03
N CYS A 303 -40.95 -1.84 7.35
CA CYS A 303 -41.52 -1.66 6.03
C CYS A 303 -42.59 -0.56 6.05
N SER A 304 -42.59 0.35 5.09
CA SER A 304 -43.59 1.43 4.98
C SER A 304 -44.99 0.94 4.66
N SER A 305 -45.15 -0.24 4.07
CA SER A 305 -46.44 -0.81 3.65
C SER A 305 -46.98 -1.81 4.67
N CYS A 306 -46.27 -2.86 5.03
CA CYS A 306 -46.74 -3.93 5.90
C CYS A 306 -46.24 -3.85 7.36
N HIS A 307 -45.36 -2.88 7.67
CA HIS A 307 -44.81 -2.62 9.00
C HIS A 307 -43.97 -3.76 9.61
N VAL A 308 -43.65 -4.80 8.83
CA VAL A 308 -42.73 -5.85 9.27
C VAL A 308 -41.35 -5.27 9.60
N LEU A 309 -40.69 -5.80 10.63
CA LEU A 309 -39.33 -5.37 11.03
C LEU A 309 -38.30 -5.98 10.09
N LEU A 310 -37.43 -5.15 9.52
CA LEU A 310 -36.50 -5.50 8.48
C LEU A 310 -35.06 -5.19 8.91
N LYS A 311 -34.11 -6.00 8.42
CA LYS A 311 -32.65 -5.73 8.49
C LYS A 311 -32.10 -5.61 7.10
N LYS A 312 -31.27 -4.58 6.85
CA LYS A 312 -30.67 -4.34 5.55
C LYS A 312 -30.00 -5.59 4.95
N ARG A 313 -29.30 -6.37 5.78
CA ARG A 313 -28.54 -7.56 5.33
C ARG A 313 -29.40 -8.64 4.65
N GLY A 314 -30.68 -8.69 4.97
CA GLY A 314 -31.63 -9.66 4.40
C GLY A 314 -32.41 -9.17 3.20
N LEU A 315 -32.21 -7.92 2.75
CA LEU A 315 -33.02 -7.34 1.68
C LEU A 315 -32.39 -7.53 0.30
N THR A 316 -33.24 -7.80 -0.68
CA THR A 316 -32.89 -7.85 -2.11
C THR A 316 -33.13 -6.47 -2.73
N LYS A 317 -32.18 -5.98 -3.56
CA LYS A 317 -32.37 -4.73 -4.29
C LYS A 317 -33.49 -4.85 -5.32
N ALA A 318 -34.36 -3.85 -5.40
CA ALA A 318 -35.30 -3.69 -6.51
C ALA A 318 -34.50 -3.46 -7.80
N MET A 319 -35.03 -3.98 -8.91
CA MET A 319 -34.37 -3.86 -10.21
C MET A 319 -35.20 -3.00 -11.14
N THR A 320 -34.52 -2.31 -12.05
CA THR A 320 -35.16 -1.55 -13.15
C THR A 320 -34.48 -1.85 -14.48
N ILE A 321 -35.17 -1.56 -15.54
CA ILE A 321 -34.73 -1.81 -16.91
C ILE A 321 -34.31 -0.48 -17.52
N VAL A 322 -33.09 -0.41 -18.05
CA VAL A 322 -32.53 0.78 -18.71
C VAL A 322 -31.96 0.39 -20.08
N PHE A 323 -32.09 1.26 -21.06
CA PHE A 323 -31.42 1.07 -22.35
C PHE A 323 -30.04 1.72 -22.31
N ASP A 324 -29.01 0.91 -22.51
CA ASP A 324 -27.61 1.38 -22.57
C ASP A 324 -27.28 1.72 -24.02
N SER A 325 -27.14 2.99 -24.31
CA SER A 325 -26.84 3.50 -25.66
C SER A 325 -25.42 3.17 -26.13
N ALA A 326 -24.45 2.98 -25.21
CA ALA A 326 -23.08 2.62 -25.55
C ALA A 326 -22.97 1.16 -25.99
N LEU A 327 -23.71 0.28 -25.29
CA LEU A 327 -23.74 -1.15 -25.59
C LEU A 327 -24.85 -1.53 -26.59
N LYS A 328 -25.76 -0.60 -26.89
CA LYS A 328 -26.95 -0.80 -27.75
C LYS A 328 -27.84 -1.97 -27.28
N GLN A 329 -27.98 -2.13 -25.97
CA GLN A 329 -28.73 -3.22 -25.35
C GLN A 329 -29.49 -2.77 -24.12
N THR A 330 -30.54 -3.49 -23.80
CA THR A 330 -31.33 -3.29 -22.57
C THR A 330 -30.70 -4.06 -21.41
N LEU A 331 -30.49 -3.36 -20.31
CA LEU A 331 -29.87 -3.90 -19.12
C LEU A 331 -30.84 -3.87 -17.92
N THR A 332 -30.72 -4.87 -17.07
CA THR A 332 -31.36 -4.87 -15.75
C THR A 332 -30.37 -4.41 -14.71
N VAL A 333 -30.62 -3.25 -14.07
CA VAL A 333 -29.74 -2.62 -13.08
C VAL A 333 -30.45 -2.43 -11.75
N ALA A 334 -29.71 -2.24 -10.66
CA ALA A 334 -30.28 -1.93 -9.36
C ALA A 334 -31.00 -0.56 -9.40
N LYS A 335 -32.25 -0.53 -8.90
CA LYS A 335 -33.05 0.69 -8.83
C LYS A 335 -32.49 1.63 -7.76
N GLN A 336 -32.25 2.88 -8.15
CA GLN A 336 -31.87 3.96 -7.24
C GLN A 336 -32.78 5.17 -7.47
N GLU A 337 -33.04 5.93 -6.41
CA GLU A 337 -33.85 7.14 -6.44
C GLU A 337 -33.08 8.31 -5.83
N PRO A 338 -33.10 9.52 -6.42
CA PRO A 338 -32.53 10.70 -5.80
C PRO A 338 -33.38 11.12 -4.59
N VAL A 339 -32.75 11.43 -3.46
CA VAL A 339 -33.45 11.69 -2.19
C VAL A 339 -33.11 13.03 -1.55
N ILE A 340 -31.92 13.56 -1.83
CA ILE A 340 -31.47 14.90 -1.40
C ILE A 340 -30.71 15.56 -2.54
N ILE A 341 -31.00 16.83 -2.76
CA ILE A 341 -30.19 17.75 -3.56
C ILE A 341 -29.59 18.78 -2.60
N ASN A 342 -28.26 18.79 -2.45
CA ASN A 342 -27.54 19.86 -1.77
C ASN A 342 -27.07 20.87 -2.83
N TYR A 343 -27.41 22.14 -2.64
CA TYR A 343 -27.13 23.17 -3.64
C TYR A 343 -26.72 24.48 -2.96
N THR A 344 -26.08 25.36 -3.74
CA THR A 344 -25.66 26.69 -3.33
C THR A 344 -26.53 27.76 -4.04
N PHE A 345 -27.08 28.67 -3.25
CA PHE A 345 -27.78 29.85 -3.75
C PHE A 345 -27.32 31.07 -2.96
N ASN A 346 -26.95 32.16 -3.63
CA ASN A 346 -26.42 33.38 -3.00
C ASN A 346 -25.34 33.09 -1.95
N GLN A 347 -24.36 32.26 -2.30
CA GLN A 347 -23.24 31.82 -1.45
C GLN A 347 -23.60 31.00 -0.18
N LYS A 348 -24.89 30.68 0.02
CA LYS A 348 -25.37 29.86 1.12
C LYS A 348 -25.76 28.48 0.61
N ARG A 349 -25.56 27.47 1.46
CA ARG A 349 -25.92 26.08 1.18
C ARG A 349 -27.30 25.74 1.64
N PHE A 350 -28.05 25.09 0.77
CA PHE A 350 -29.42 24.62 1.00
C PHE A 350 -29.53 23.14 0.63
N GLU A 351 -30.60 22.52 1.11
CA GLU A 351 -30.99 21.15 0.77
C GLU A 351 -32.47 21.09 0.46
N LYS A 352 -32.82 20.22 -0.47
CA LYS A 352 -34.23 19.93 -0.82
C LYS A 352 -34.40 18.45 -1.18
N GLU A 353 -35.63 17.96 -1.08
CA GLU A 353 -36.01 16.73 -1.78
C GLU A 353 -36.21 17.04 -3.25
N PRO A 354 -35.85 16.12 -4.19
CA PRO A 354 -36.10 16.34 -5.61
C PRO A 354 -37.56 16.60 -5.88
N ASP A 355 -37.85 17.65 -6.62
CA ASP A 355 -39.18 17.97 -7.13
C ASP A 355 -39.41 17.46 -8.55
N THR A 356 -40.59 17.76 -9.13
CA THR A 356 -40.97 17.32 -10.48
C THR A 356 -40.01 17.83 -11.54
N GLU A 357 -39.56 19.09 -11.43
CA GLU A 357 -38.65 19.70 -12.40
C GLU A 357 -37.25 19.05 -12.33
N ASP A 358 -36.78 18.67 -11.12
CA ASP A 358 -35.52 17.93 -10.99
C ASP A 358 -35.60 16.55 -11.65
N ILE A 359 -36.73 15.86 -11.53
CA ILE A 359 -36.94 14.53 -12.15
C ILE A 359 -37.04 14.64 -13.68
N GLU A 360 -37.74 15.66 -14.17
CA GLU A 360 -37.80 15.97 -15.61
C GLU A 360 -36.42 16.31 -16.18
N MET A 361 -35.63 17.10 -15.42
CA MET A 361 -34.25 17.41 -15.76
C MET A 361 -33.38 16.14 -15.85
N LEU A 362 -33.47 15.22 -14.87
CA LEU A 362 -32.76 13.95 -14.91
C LEU A 362 -33.19 13.12 -16.13
N SER A 363 -34.47 13.04 -16.43
CA SER A 363 -35.00 12.33 -17.61
C SER A 363 -34.47 12.92 -18.93
N ARG A 364 -34.39 14.26 -19.01
CA ARG A 364 -33.78 14.96 -20.14
C ARG A 364 -32.30 14.62 -20.29
N ILE A 365 -31.53 14.61 -19.18
CA ILE A 365 -30.09 14.28 -19.19
C ILE A 365 -29.87 12.82 -19.64
N GLU A 366 -30.71 11.88 -19.17
CA GLU A 366 -30.60 10.47 -19.58
C GLU A 366 -30.82 10.29 -21.11
N SER A 367 -31.61 11.15 -21.76
CA SER A 367 -31.85 11.09 -23.20
C SER A 367 -30.72 11.73 -24.05
N LEU A 368 -29.81 12.50 -23.46
CA LEU A 368 -28.74 13.15 -24.20
C LEU A 368 -27.69 12.12 -24.69
N PRO A 369 -27.15 12.29 -25.91
CA PRO A 369 -25.97 11.54 -26.33
C PRO A 369 -24.75 11.96 -25.51
N VAL A 370 -23.76 11.08 -25.35
CA VAL A 370 -22.39 11.44 -24.96
C VAL A 370 -21.61 11.56 -26.25
N GLU A 371 -21.22 12.79 -26.60
CA GLU A 371 -20.65 13.08 -27.92
C GLU A 371 -19.18 12.66 -28.01
N ASN A 372 -18.41 12.93 -26.96
CA ASN A 372 -17.01 12.56 -26.90
C ASN A 372 -16.80 11.13 -26.37
N TRP A 373 -15.62 10.59 -26.64
CA TRP A 373 -15.24 9.25 -26.22
C TRP A 373 -15.25 9.10 -24.67
N PHE A 374 -15.70 7.95 -24.21
CA PHE A 374 -15.66 7.52 -22.81
C PHE A 374 -15.39 6.00 -22.72
N PRO A 375 -14.87 5.48 -21.59
CA PRO A 375 -14.55 4.06 -21.46
C PRO A 375 -15.83 3.22 -21.29
N SER A 376 -16.20 2.47 -22.31
CA SER A 376 -17.31 1.49 -22.27
C SER A 376 -16.82 0.05 -22.05
N THR A 377 -15.56 -0.16 -21.74
CA THR A 377 -14.91 -1.45 -21.55
C THR A 377 -15.64 -2.27 -20.48
N ARG A 378 -15.78 -3.57 -20.73
CA ARG A 378 -16.35 -4.51 -19.77
C ARG A 378 -15.39 -4.67 -18.58
N ILE A 379 -15.98 -4.71 -17.38
CA ILE A 379 -15.23 -4.98 -16.15
C ILE A 379 -14.94 -6.49 -16.09
N GLU A 380 -13.66 -6.83 -16.01
CA GLU A 380 -13.21 -8.20 -15.83
C GLU A 380 -13.50 -8.69 -14.41
N ARG A 381 -13.81 -9.97 -14.26
CA ARG A 381 -14.05 -10.57 -12.95
C ARG A 381 -12.73 -10.72 -12.22
N GLY A 382 -12.67 -10.16 -11.03
CA GLY A 382 -11.53 -10.23 -10.10
C GLY A 382 -11.99 -10.44 -8.66
N ASP A 383 -11.05 -10.48 -7.75
CA ASP A 383 -11.32 -10.62 -6.31
C ASP A 383 -12.01 -9.36 -5.73
N LYS A 384 -11.70 -8.17 -6.24
CA LYS A 384 -12.35 -6.90 -5.86
C LYS A 384 -13.44 -6.49 -6.86
N THR A 385 -13.17 -6.53 -8.15
CA THR A 385 -14.15 -6.16 -9.20
C THR A 385 -15.38 -7.08 -9.24
N GLY A 386 -15.25 -8.30 -8.73
CA GLY A 386 -16.40 -9.21 -8.56
C GLY A 386 -17.54 -8.62 -7.72
N GLU A 387 -17.28 -7.64 -6.85
CA GLU A 387 -18.30 -6.90 -6.10
C GLU A 387 -19.16 -6.03 -7.02
N LEU A 388 -18.57 -5.33 -7.99
CA LEU A 388 -19.28 -4.53 -8.98
C LEU A 388 -20.19 -5.40 -9.86
N LEU A 389 -19.68 -6.54 -10.31
CA LEU A 389 -20.45 -7.47 -11.15
C LEU A 389 -21.68 -8.04 -10.42
N ARG A 390 -21.58 -8.30 -9.10
CA ARG A 390 -22.74 -8.70 -8.26
C ARG A 390 -23.81 -7.62 -8.21
N LEU A 391 -23.40 -6.34 -8.30
CA LEU A 391 -24.30 -5.19 -8.34
C LEU A 391 -24.80 -4.85 -9.76
N ARG A 392 -24.53 -5.70 -10.76
CA ARG A 392 -24.86 -5.48 -12.17
C ARG A 392 -24.15 -4.27 -12.80
N ILE A 393 -23.04 -3.81 -12.22
CA ILE A 393 -22.14 -2.84 -12.80
C ILE A 393 -21.14 -3.63 -13.65
N THR A 394 -21.43 -3.76 -14.95
CA THR A 394 -20.70 -4.67 -15.84
C THR A 394 -19.67 -3.97 -16.72
N ASN A 395 -19.80 -2.67 -16.92
CA ASN A 395 -18.93 -1.87 -17.76
C ASN A 395 -18.50 -0.61 -17.01
N LEU A 396 -17.39 -0.05 -17.37
CA LEU A 396 -16.77 1.05 -16.61
C LEU A 396 -17.60 2.34 -16.61
N HIS A 397 -18.31 2.67 -17.71
CA HIS A 397 -19.20 3.83 -17.72
C HIS A 397 -20.37 3.71 -16.73
N HIS A 398 -20.75 2.51 -16.29
CA HIS A 398 -21.76 2.33 -15.26
C HIS A 398 -21.33 2.82 -13.86
N MET A 399 -20.05 3.11 -13.67
CA MET A 399 -19.54 3.73 -12.44
C MET A 399 -19.96 5.18 -12.29
N TYR A 400 -20.51 5.81 -13.34
CA TYR A 400 -20.91 7.21 -13.36
C TYR A 400 -22.41 7.34 -13.60
N THR A 401 -22.99 8.45 -13.14
CA THR A 401 -24.31 8.88 -13.62
C THR A 401 -24.18 9.46 -15.02
N ARG A 402 -25.27 9.51 -15.76
CA ARG A 402 -25.24 10.06 -17.13
C ARG A 402 -24.70 11.48 -17.17
N ARG A 403 -25.15 12.34 -16.25
CA ARG A 403 -24.69 13.71 -16.10
C ARG A 403 -23.16 13.80 -15.91
N ASN A 404 -22.64 13.02 -14.96
CA ASN A 404 -21.21 13.00 -14.69
C ASN A 404 -20.41 12.41 -15.86
N LEU A 405 -20.93 11.40 -16.56
CA LEU A 405 -20.28 10.80 -17.73
C LEU A 405 -20.12 11.81 -18.87
N ILE A 406 -21.18 12.59 -19.18
CA ILE A 406 -21.14 13.67 -20.19
C ILE A 406 -20.07 14.68 -19.82
N ALA A 407 -20.11 15.22 -18.58
CA ALA A 407 -19.15 16.22 -18.13
C ALA A 407 -17.70 15.71 -18.15
N LEU A 408 -17.48 14.44 -17.76
CA LEU A 408 -16.16 13.82 -17.76
C LEU A 408 -15.62 13.56 -19.15
N SER A 409 -16.44 13.12 -20.12
CA SER A 409 -15.99 12.89 -21.50
C SER A 409 -15.53 14.19 -22.16
N GLU A 410 -16.25 15.29 -21.93
CA GLU A 410 -15.89 16.63 -22.42
C GLU A 410 -14.57 17.14 -21.78
N LEU A 411 -14.44 17.02 -20.46
CA LEU A 411 -13.23 17.44 -19.76
C LEU A 411 -12.02 16.60 -20.15
N ARG A 412 -12.19 15.30 -20.38
CA ARG A 412 -11.10 14.46 -20.86
C ARG A 412 -10.55 14.91 -22.20
N GLU A 413 -11.45 15.25 -23.15
CA GLU A 413 -11.03 15.72 -24.47
C GLU A 413 -10.15 16.99 -24.36
N LYS A 414 -10.50 17.91 -23.45
CA LYS A 414 -9.66 19.09 -23.18
C LYS A 414 -8.36 18.72 -22.45
N ALA A 415 -8.38 17.72 -21.55
CA ALA A 415 -7.23 17.34 -20.73
C ALA A 415 -6.14 16.58 -21.52
N THR A 416 -6.48 15.92 -22.63
CA THR A 416 -5.49 15.19 -23.46
C THR A 416 -4.47 16.08 -24.14
N LYS A 417 -4.71 17.39 -24.20
CA LYS A 417 -3.80 18.36 -24.83
C LYS A 417 -2.46 18.50 -24.11
N HIS A 418 -2.44 18.28 -22.81
CA HIS A 418 -1.23 18.42 -22.00
C HIS A 418 -1.20 17.40 -20.86
N ARG A 419 -0.03 16.77 -20.61
CA ARG A 419 0.12 15.74 -19.57
C ARG A 419 -0.29 16.20 -18.17
N ALA A 420 0.03 17.43 -17.77
CA ALA A 420 -0.38 17.97 -16.48
C ALA A 420 -1.91 18.16 -16.37
N LEU A 421 -2.59 18.47 -17.47
CA LEU A 421 -4.06 18.50 -17.49
C LEU A 421 -4.66 17.09 -17.38
N LEU A 422 -4.06 16.10 -18.03
CA LEU A 422 -4.47 14.70 -17.90
C LEU A 422 -4.23 14.17 -16.47
N PHE A 423 -3.13 14.58 -15.84
CA PHE A 423 -2.88 14.32 -14.41
C PHE A 423 -3.96 14.96 -13.51
N TRP A 424 -4.32 16.23 -13.75
CA TRP A 424 -5.41 16.89 -13.04
C TRP A 424 -6.75 16.15 -13.22
N PHE A 425 -7.01 15.67 -14.44
CA PHE A 425 -8.18 14.85 -14.75
C PHE A 425 -8.19 13.56 -13.92
N THR A 426 -7.13 12.76 -14.01
CA THR A 426 -7.03 11.47 -13.27
C THR A 426 -7.05 11.66 -11.75
N ALA A 427 -6.45 12.74 -11.23
CA ALA A 427 -6.48 13.10 -9.81
C ALA A 427 -7.89 13.46 -9.31
N THR A 428 -8.82 13.82 -10.20
CA THR A 428 -10.18 14.23 -9.84
C THR A 428 -11.21 13.10 -9.97
N LEU A 429 -10.96 12.13 -10.86
CA LEU A 429 -11.87 11.01 -11.15
C LEU A 429 -12.47 10.32 -9.91
N PRO A 430 -11.71 9.99 -8.84
CA PRO A 430 -12.26 9.27 -7.69
C PRO A 430 -13.38 10.01 -6.95
N TRP A 431 -13.55 11.30 -7.21
CA TRP A 431 -14.62 12.10 -6.60
C TRP A 431 -15.91 12.15 -7.43
N CYS A 432 -15.90 11.56 -8.62
CA CYS A 432 -16.98 11.70 -9.60
C CYS A 432 -17.81 10.40 -9.80
N GLY A 433 -17.37 9.27 -9.23
CA GLY A 433 -18.01 7.96 -9.40
C GLY A 433 -19.01 7.61 -8.29
N ARG A 434 -19.73 6.50 -8.48
CA ARG A 434 -20.78 5.99 -7.56
C ARG A 434 -20.23 5.39 -6.27
N GLU A 435 -18.93 5.17 -6.13
CA GLU A 435 -18.25 4.71 -4.92
C GLU A 435 -18.26 5.77 -3.79
N ASN A 436 -18.61 7.00 -4.11
CA ASN A 436 -18.73 8.07 -3.12
C ASN A 436 -19.99 7.88 -2.27
N ARG A 437 -19.82 7.92 -0.96
CA ARG A 437 -20.90 7.74 0.03
C ARG A 437 -21.18 8.99 0.85
N LEU A 438 -22.42 9.13 1.31
CA LEU A 438 -22.76 10.09 2.35
C LEU A 438 -22.31 9.54 3.71
N HIS A 439 -21.41 10.28 4.39
CA HIS A 439 -20.97 9.93 5.75
C HIS A 439 -21.98 10.47 6.77
N ILE A 440 -22.91 9.63 7.19
CA ILE A 440 -24.10 10.01 7.95
C ILE A 440 -23.77 10.81 9.23
N SER A 441 -22.80 10.38 10.04
CA SER A 441 -22.44 11.11 11.27
C SER A 441 -21.82 12.48 10.99
N ASN A 442 -21.04 12.64 9.92
CA ASN A 442 -20.51 13.95 9.52
C ASN A 442 -21.59 14.83 8.89
N TYR A 443 -22.54 14.24 8.15
CA TYR A 443 -23.68 14.94 7.58
C TYR A 443 -24.53 15.58 8.67
N PHE A 444 -25.02 14.78 9.62
CA PHE A 444 -25.82 15.30 10.74
C PHE A 444 -25.02 16.18 11.72
N GLY A 445 -23.74 15.89 11.89
CA GLY A 445 -22.83 16.67 12.73
C GLY A 445 -22.36 17.98 12.09
N LYS A 446 -22.78 18.31 10.85
CA LYS A 446 -22.33 19.47 10.07
C LYS A 446 -20.79 19.58 9.98
N LYS A 447 -20.09 18.44 10.00
CA LYS A 447 -18.64 18.36 9.96
C LYS A 447 -18.13 18.32 8.51
N GLY A 448 -16.84 18.63 8.31
CA GLY A 448 -16.18 18.38 7.04
C GLY A 448 -16.10 16.87 6.71
N GLY A 449 -15.84 16.52 5.44
CA GLY A 449 -15.75 15.12 5.02
C GLY A 449 -17.10 14.40 4.99
N GLN A 450 -18.19 15.09 4.60
CA GLN A 450 -19.50 14.49 4.43
C GLN A 450 -19.56 13.49 3.28
N ILE A 451 -18.72 13.66 2.27
CA ILE A 451 -18.58 12.76 1.12
C ILE A 451 -17.25 12.04 1.24
N THR A 452 -17.27 10.72 1.23
CA THR A 452 -16.10 9.86 1.36
C THR A 452 -16.25 8.62 0.50
N SER A 453 -15.13 7.95 0.16
CA SER A 453 -15.12 6.62 -0.44
C SER A 453 -14.30 5.66 0.42
N LEU A 454 -14.55 4.37 0.31
CA LEU A 454 -13.72 3.32 0.93
C LEU A 454 -12.64 2.92 -0.06
N ARG A 455 -11.42 3.39 0.15
CA ARG A 455 -10.28 3.06 -0.72
C ARG A 455 -9.85 1.61 -0.57
N GLY A 456 -9.28 1.04 -1.63
CA GLY A 456 -8.85 -0.36 -1.68
C GLY A 456 -10.00 -1.36 -1.83
N THR A 457 -11.21 -0.89 -2.14
CA THR A 457 -12.40 -1.71 -2.41
C THR A 457 -13.26 -1.06 -3.50
N TRP A 458 -14.11 -1.86 -4.13
CA TRP A 458 -15.18 -1.39 -5.03
C TRP A 458 -16.55 -1.39 -4.32
N TYR A 459 -16.57 -0.92 -3.09
CA TYR A 459 -17.81 -0.81 -2.32
C TYR A 459 -18.71 0.31 -2.87
N ILE A 460 -19.88 -0.06 -3.38
CA ILE A 460 -20.93 0.88 -3.80
C ILE A 460 -21.95 1.02 -2.66
N PRO A 461 -22.05 2.20 -2.06
CA PRO A 461 -22.91 2.43 -0.89
C PRO A 461 -24.39 2.50 -1.29
N SER A 462 -25.29 2.12 -0.35
CA SER A 462 -26.75 2.29 -0.56
C SER A 462 -27.21 3.75 -0.50
N LEU A 463 -26.34 4.64 -0.03
CA LEU A 463 -26.51 6.10 -0.10
C LEU A 463 -25.31 6.65 -0.85
N SER A 464 -25.32 6.49 -2.18
CA SER A 464 -24.28 6.99 -3.07
C SER A 464 -24.45 8.49 -3.31
N VAL A 465 -23.33 9.15 -3.58
CA VAL A 465 -23.30 10.60 -3.78
C VAL A 465 -22.78 10.92 -5.18
N GLU A 466 -23.63 11.50 -5.98
CA GLU A 466 -23.28 12.12 -7.24
C GLU A 466 -22.81 13.56 -6.99
N THR A 467 -21.54 13.84 -7.20
CA THR A 467 -20.99 15.19 -6.98
C THR A 467 -21.05 16.02 -8.26
N ASN A 468 -21.09 17.34 -8.13
CA ASN A 468 -20.92 18.23 -9.27
C ASN A 468 -19.47 18.15 -9.78
N VAL A 469 -19.30 17.59 -10.98
CA VAL A 469 -18.01 17.38 -11.63
C VAL A 469 -17.23 18.70 -11.76
N PHE A 470 -17.88 19.77 -12.24
CA PHE A 470 -17.23 21.05 -12.45
C PHE A 470 -16.68 21.67 -11.17
N GLU A 471 -17.44 21.56 -10.06
CA GLU A 471 -16.96 22.05 -8.76
C GLU A 471 -15.80 21.18 -8.21
N ARG A 472 -15.83 19.85 -8.44
CA ARG A 472 -14.69 18.98 -8.09
C ARG A 472 -13.44 19.37 -8.86
N PHE A 473 -13.54 19.53 -10.16
CA PHE A 473 -12.42 19.93 -11.01
C PHE A 473 -11.89 21.32 -10.64
N ARG A 474 -12.78 22.28 -10.36
CA ARG A 474 -12.39 23.64 -9.91
C ARG A 474 -11.58 23.61 -8.60
N LEU A 475 -12.05 22.84 -7.60
CA LEU A 475 -11.35 22.69 -6.32
C LEU A 475 -9.98 22.01 -6.48
N ARG A 476 -9.87 21.09 -7.44
CA ARG A 476 -8.64 20.33 -7.67
C ARG A 476 -7.59 21.09 -8.48
N ILE A 477 -7.90 22.19 -9.14
CA ILE A 477 -6.90 23.02 -9.81
C ILE A 477 -5.75 23.40 -8.84
N ARG A 478 -6.08 23.84 -7.62
CA ARG A 478 -5.05 24.23 -6.64
C ARG A 478 -4.40 23.05 -5.91
N SER A 479 -5.13 21.98 -5.68
CA SER A 479 -4.66 20.87 -4.85
C SER A 479 -4.04 19.69 -5.64
N ALA A 480 -4.28 19.61 -6.95
CA ALA A 480 -3.62 18.64 -7.83
C ALA A 480 -2.45 19.28 -8.59
N LEU A 481 -2.64 20.46 -9.14
CA LEU A 481 -1.57 21.18 -9.83
C LEU A 481 -0.74 21.96 -8.81
N VAL A 482 0.29 21.33 -8.29
CA VAL A 482 1.23 21.87 -7.29
C VAL A 482 2.63 21.91 -7.86
N ASP A 483 3.47 22.81 -7.32
CA ASP A 483 4.90 22.80 -7.66
C ASP A 483 5.52 21.52 -7.11
N ASN A 484 6.00 20.68 -8.01
CA ASN A 484 6.59 19.37 -7.69
C ASN A 484 8.12 19.42 -7.66
N GLY A 485 8.74 20.53 -8.02
CA GLY A 485 10.19 20.67 -8.13
C GLY A 485 10.82 19.78 -9.22
N GLY A 486 10.00 19.29 -10.17
CA GLY A 486 10.46 18.43 -11.26
C GLY A 486 11.50 19.12 -12.14
N LYS A 487 12.54 18.36 -12.51
CA LYS A 487 13.65 18.87 -13.33
C LYS A 487 13.78 18.07 -14.61
N ARG A 488 14.16 18.76 -15.68
CA ARG A 488 14.48 18.11 -16.95
C ARG A 488 15.69 17.21 -16.78
N ASN A 489 15.68 16.07 -17.47
CA ASN A 489 16.75 15.05 -17.40
C ASN A 489 17.00 14.48 -15.99
N GLY A 490 16.11 14.74 -15.03
CA GLY A 490 16.21 14.22 -13.66
C GLY A 490 15.71 12.79 -13.47
N CYS A 491 14.61 12.44 -14.18
CA CYS A 491 13.97 11.15 -14.10
C CYS A 491 13.56 10.60 -15.45
N PHE A 492 13.72 9.27 -15.62
CA PHE A 492 13.18 8.51 -16.74
C PHE A 492 12.21 7.45 -16.19
N VAL A 493 11.05 7.34 -16.82
CA VAL A 493 9.95 6.49 -16.37
C VAL A 493 9.60 5.46 -17.43
N SER A 494 9.49 4.20 -17.03
CA SER A 494 9.16 3.06 -17.89
C SER A 494 7.93 2.33 -17.37
N THR A 495 7.12 1.79 -18.28
CA THR A 495 5.96 0.97 -17.93
C THR A 495 6.19 -0.47 -18.37
N ASN A 496 6.70 -1.31 -17.46
CA ASN A 496 6.94 -2.75 -17.69
C ASN A 496 7.09 -3.52 -16.38
N SER A 497 7.30 -4.85 -16.47
CA SER A 497 7.51 -5.70 -15.30
C SER A 497 8.83 -5.38 -14.59
N ALA A 498 8.82 -5.48 -13.27
CA ALA A 498 10.01 -5.45 -12.43
C ALA A 498 10.89 -6.70 -12.59
N THR A 499 10.33 -7.81 -13.11
CA THR A 499 11.06 -9.06 -13.42
C THR A 499 11.95 -8.95 -14.66
N ASN A 500 11.83 -7.83 -15.40
CA ASN A 500 12.61 -7.57 -16.61
C ASN A 500 13.01 -6.09 -16.71
N LEU A 501 14.21 -5.77 -16.25
CA LEU A 501 14.82 -4.44 -16.36
C LEU A 501 15.84 -4.40 -17.52
N GLN A 502 15.52 -5.00 -18.65
CA GLN A 502 16.42 -5.20 -19.80
C GLN A 502 17.10 -3.91 -20.28
N GLY A 503 16.43 -2.76 -20.21
CA GLY A 503 17.00 -1.46 -20.57
C GLY A 503 18.05 -0.91 -19.59
N VAL A 504 18.25 -1.55 -18.42
CA VAL A 504 19.22 -1.14 -17.42
C VAL A 504 20.42 -2.10 -17.44
N PRO A 505 21.63 -1.66 -17.82
CA PRO A 505 22.82 -2.51 -17.83
C PRO A 505 23.25 -2.97 -16.44
N ASN A 506 24.06 -4.04 -16.39
CA ASN A 506 24.59 -4.57 -15.14
C ASN A 506 25.48 -3.56 -14.42
N ASN A 507 25.39 -3.51 -13.08
CA ASN A 507 26.26 -2.71 -12.21
C ASN A 507 26.31 -1.21 -12.58
N THR A 508 25.14 -0.62 -12.88
CA THR A 508 25.05 0.79 -13.27
C THR A 508 24.33 1.66 -12.23
N VAL A 509 23.51 1.08 -11.36
CA VAL A 509 22.69 1.78 -10.36
C VAL A 509 23.46 1.94 -9.06
N ASP A 510 23.43 3.15 -8.47
CA ASP A 510 24.11 3.46 -7.22
C ASP A 510 23.28 3.14 -5.98
N TYR A 511 21.96 3.21 -6.07
CA TYR A 511 21.07 2.93 -4.96
C TYR A 511 19.67 2.51 -5.43
N ILE A 512 19.05 1.61 -4.69
CA ILE A 512 17.67 1.16 -4.95
C ILE A 512 16.80 1.46 -3.72
N PHE A 513 15.64 2.10 -3.95
CA PHE A 513 14.56 2.19 -2.97
C PHE A 513 13.29 1.63 -3.60
N VAL A 514 12.61 0.69 -2.91
CA VAL A 514 11.37 0.06 -3.42
C VAL A 514 10.32 -0.12 -2.33
N ASP A 515 9.05 0.03 -2.74
CA ASP A 515 7.83 -0.27 -1.97
C ASP A 515 7.06 -1.37 -2.73
N PRO A 516 7.45 -2.66 -2.59
CA PRO A 516 6.90 -3.75 -3.40
C PRO A 516 5.43 -4.05 -3.07
N PRO A 517 4.69 -4.69 -3.97
CA PRO A 517 3.32 -5.12 -3.70
C PRO A 517 3.23 -6.04 -2.47
N PHE A 518 2.21 -5.82 -1.61
CA PHE A 518 2.08 -6.48 -0.31
C PHE A 518 1.24 -7.77 -0.33
N GLY A 519 1.47 -8.65 -1.29
CA GLY A 519 0.79 -9.94 -1.40
C GLY A 519 -0.71 -9.81 -1.70
N ASP A 520 -1.60 -10.22 -0.77
CA ASP A 520 -3.07 -10.19 -0.96
C ASP A 520 -3.77 -8.95 -0.40
N ASN A 521 -3.03 -7.92 0.03
CA ASN A 521 -3.62 -6.72 0.61
C ASN A 521 -4.35 -5.87 -0.44
N LEU A 522 -3.74 -5.66 -1.61
CA LEU A 522 -4.24 -4.80 -2.68
C LEU A 522 -4.14 -5.50 -4.03
N MET A 523 -5.23 -5.47 -4.78
CA MET A 523 -5.31 -5.94 -6.17
C MET A 523 -5.17 -4.72 -7.08
N TYR A 524 -3.92 -4.33 -7.37
CA TYR A 524 -3.62 -3.04 -8.00
C TYR A 524 -4.29 -2.90 -9.37
N SER A 525 -4.16 -3.85 -10.26
CA SER A 525 -4.79 -3.82 -11.60
C SER A 525 -6.31 -3.69 -11.54
N GLU A 526 -6.95 -4.39 -10.60
CA GLU A 526 -8.40 -4.32 -10.41
C GLU A 526 -8.85 -2.95 -9.86
N LEU A 527 -8.06 -2.36 -8.96
CA LEU A 527 -8.36 -1.06 -8.36
C LEU A 527 -8.01 0.11 -9.28
N ASN A 528 -7.06 -0.07 -10.20
CA ASN A 528 -6.63 0.93 -11.17
C ASN A 528 -7.52 0.95 -12.43
N CYS A 529 -8.39 -0.03 -12.63
CA CYS A 529 -9.11 -0.25 -13.87
C CYS A 529 -9.91 0.98 -14.36
N THR A 530 -10.47 1.80 -13.45
CA THR A 530 -11.20 3.02 -13.84
C THR A 530 -10.26 4.10 -14.37
N TRP A 531 -9.12 4.32 -13.75
CA TRP A 531 -8.13 5.29 -14.24
C TRP A 531 -7.56 4.86 -15.59
N GLU A 532 -7.11 3.60 -15.67
CA GLU A 532 -6.49 3.03 -16.86
C GLU A 532 -7.45 2.99 -18.05
N ALA A 533 -8.73 2.76 -17.78
CA ALA A 533 -9.74 2.84 -18.83
C ALA A 533 -9.86 4.25 -19.43
N TRP A 534 -9.82 5.31 -18.63
CA TRP A 534 -9.81 6.69 -19.12
C TRP A 534 -8.50 7.05 -19.83
N LEU A 535 -7.40 6.39 -19.50
CA LEU A 535 -6.11 6.52 -20.19
C LEU A 535 -6.04 5.71 -21.49
N LYS A 536 -6.93 4.73 -21.70
CA LYS A 536 -6.96 3.76 -22.82
C LYS A 536 -5.78 2.79 -22.84
N VAL A 537 -4.93 2.80 -21.84
CA VAL A 537 -3.81 1.88 -21.67
C VAL A 537 -3.95 1.17 -20.33
N ARG A 538 -3.85 -0.16 -20.34
CA ARG A 538 -4.14 -1.01 -19.18
C ARG A 538 -2.93 -1.85 -18.77
N THR A 539 -2.89 -2.19 -17.50
CA THR A 539 -1.92 -3.11 -16.91
C THR A 539 -2.02 -4.51 -17.53
N ASN A 540 -0.89 -5.07 -17.94
CA ASN A 540 -0.76 -6.48 -18.25
C ASN A 540 -0.60 -7.26 -16.94
N THR A 541 -1.63 -8.00 -16.57
CA THR A 541 -1.69 -8.67 -15.26
C THR A 541 -0.84 -9.93 -15.15
N THR A 542 -0.21 -10.41 -16.22
CA THR A 542 0.56 -11.67 -16.23
C THR A 542 1.66 -11.66 -15.18
N SER A 543 2.49 -10.61 -15.14
CA SER A 543 3.61 -10.44 -14.21
C SER A 543 3.27 -9.54 -13.00
N GLU A 544 2.00 -9.30 -12.70
CA GLU A 544 1.59 -8.59 -11.49
C GLU A 544 1.92 -9.43 -10.26
N ALA A 545 2.83 -8.96 -9.40
CA ALA A 545 3.31 -9.69 -8.22
C ALA A 545 2.32 -9.55 -7.04
N ILE A 546 1.20 -10.26 -7.10
CA ILE A 546 0.17 -10.31 -6.05
C ILE A 546 -0.28 -11.74 -5.77
N ILE A 547 -0.93 -11.93 -4.62
CA ILE A 547 -1.67 -13.17 -4.31
C ILE A 547 -3.15 -12.93 -4.64
N ASN A 548 -3.66 -13.57 -5.69
CA ASN A 548 -5.00 -13.35 -6.21
C ASN A 548 -5.64 -14.67 -6.67
N LYS A 549 -6.77 -15.04 -6.07
CA LYS A 549 -7.46 -16.30 -6.35
C LYS A 549 -8.04 -16.35 -7.76
N THR A 550 -8.58 -15.25 -8.24
CA THR A 550 -9.21 -15.17 -9.57
C THR A 550 -8.15 -15.27 -10.68
N GLN A 551 -6.98 -14.66 -10.48
CA GLN A 551 -5.83 -14.79 -11.39
C GLN A 551 -5.04 -16.10 -11.18
N LYS A 552 -5.45 -16.98 -10.25
CA LYS A 552 -4.77 -18.22 -9.87
C LYS A 552 -3.31 -18.00 -9.42
N LYS A 553 -3.03 -16.89 -8.76
CA LYS A 553 -1.73 -16.55 -8.20
C LYS A 553 -1.74 -16.85 -6.72
N ASP A 554 -0.97 -17.83 -6.33
CA ASP A 554 -0.75 -18.23 -4.94
C ASP A 554 0.51 -17.60 -4.36
N ILE A 555 0.86 -17.97 -3.13
CA ILE A 555 2.03 -17.46 -2.45
C ILE A 555 3.34 -17.91 -3.09
N LEU A 556 3.36 -19.06 -3.78
CA LEU A 556 4.56 -19.57 -4.44
C LEU A 556 4.87 -18.76 -5.70
N LEU A 557 3.86 -18.47 -6.52
CA LEU A 557 4.03 -17.62 -7.70
C LEU A 557 4.40 -16.19 -7.30
N TYR A 558 3.82 -15.68 -6.19
CA TYR A 558 4.23 -14.38 -5.64
C TYR A 558 5.71 -14.39 -5.22
N GLU A 559 6.19 -15.47 -4.58
CA GLU A 559 7.60 -15.64 -4.21
C GLU A 559 8.51 -15.67 -5.44
N GLU A 560 8.10 -16.37 -6.50
CA GLU A 560 8.83 -16.45 -7.77
C GLU A 560 8.99 -15.06 -8.40
N LEU A 561 7.88 -14.33 -8.62
CA LEU A 561 7.89 -12.98 -9.20
C LEU A 561 8.70 -11.98 -8.37
N MET A 562 8.62 -12.06 -7.03
CA MET A 562 9.43 -11.23 -6.14
C MET A 562 10.91 -11.59 -6.21
N THR A 563 11.23 -12.88 -6.32
CA THR A 563 12.62 -13.34 -6.48
C THR A 563 13.22 -12.82 -7.77
N GLU A 564 12.53 -12.97 -8.91
CA GLU A 564 12.95 -12.46 -10.21
C GLU A 564 13.15 -10.95 -10.20
N SER A 565 12.21 -10.21 -9.61
CA SER A 565 12.31 -8.75 -9.47
C SER A 565 13.54 -8.33 -8.66
N PHE A 566 13.83 -9.01 -7.55
CA PHE A 566 15.01 -8.72 -6.76
C PHE A 566 16.31 -9.20 -7.44
N GLN A 567 16.26 -10.25 -8.26
CA GLN A 567 17.43 -10.67 -9.09
C GLN A 567 17.79 -9.62 -10.13
N GLU A 568 16.78 -9.00 -10.77
CA GLU A 568 17.00 -7.87 -11.66
C GLU A 568 17.58 -6.66 -10.91
N GLY A 569 17.02 -6.33 -9.72
CA GLY A 569 17.60 -5.31 -8.84
C GLY A 569 19.06 -5.62 -8.47
N TYR A 570 19.37 -6.87 -8.13
CA TYR A 570 20.74 -7.30 -7.85
C TYR A 570 21.67 -7.17 -9.05
N ARG A 571 21.19 -7.56 -10.23
CA ARG A 571 21.95 -7.47 -11.49
C ARG A 571 22.39 -6.04 -11.78
N VAL A 572 21.44 -5.09 -11.69
CA VAL A 572 21.68 -3.69 -12.08
C VAL A 572 22.38 -2.86 -11.02
N LEU A 573 22.27 -3.21 -9.74
CA LEU A 573 22.92 -2.52 -8.64
C LEU A 573 24.43 -2.74 -8.67
N LYS A 574 25.22 -1.69 -8.48
CA LYS A 574 26.68 -1.79 -8.36
C LYS A 574 27.08 -2.62 -7.15
N PRO A 575 28.16 -3.39 -7.19
CA PRO A 575 28.71 -4.09 -6.03
C PRO A 575 29.00 -3.14 -4.86
N GLY A 576 28.77 -3.59 -3.63
CA GLY A 576 28.96 -2.78 -2.41
C GLY A 576 27.85 -1.77 -2.14
N ARG A 577 26.84 -1.65 -2.98
CA ARG A 577 25.74 -0.68 -2.87
C ARG A 577 24.53 -1.28 -2.15
N TRP A 578 23.57 -0.40 -1.82
CA TRP A 578 22.45 -0.69 -0.96
C TRP A 578 21.11 -0.68 -1.68
N MET A 579 20.22 -1.52 -1.18
CA MET A 579 18.79 -1.49 -1.49
C MET A 579 17.98 -1.34 -0.19
N THR A 580 17.05 -0.41 -0.19
CA THR A 580 16.08 -0.22 0.91
C THR A 580 14.71 -0.64 0.44
N ILE A 581 14.06 -1.53 1.21
CA ILE A 581 12.73 -2.05 0.92
C ILE A 581 11.78 -1.59 2.03
N GLU A 582 10.71 -0.88 1.68
CA GLU A 582 9.58 -0.66 2.57
C GLU A 582 8.62 -1.84 2.46
N PHE A 583 8.09 -2.30 3.59
CA PHE A 583 7.18 -3.44 3.61
C PHE A 583 6.05 -3.25 4.61
N HIS A 584 4.81 -3.45 4.15
CA HIS A 584 3.60 -3.32 4.95
C HIS A 584 2.65 -4.51 4.77
N ASN A 585 2.79 -5.53 5.59
CA ASN A 585 1.82 -6.63 5.66
C ASN A 585 1.71 -7.14 7.10
N SER A 586 0.54 -7.65 7.49
CA SER A 586 0.30 -8.24 8.81
C SER A 586 0.56 -9.74 8.84
N LYS A 587 0.79 -10.39 7.68
CA LYS A 587 0.97 -11.83 7.56
C LYS A 587 2.45 -12.21 7.61
N ASN A 588 2.78 -13.13 8.50
CA ASN A 588 4.13 -13.67 8.64
C ASN A 588 4.57 -14.43 7.39
N SER A 589 3.65 -15.13 6.73
CA SER A 589 3.93 -15.88 5.51
C SER A 589 4.43 -14.98 4.38
N VAL A 590 3.82 -13.82 4.18
CA VAL A 590 4.26 -12.84 3.16
C VAL A 590 5.60 -12.20 3.54
N TRP A 591 5.81 -11.92 4.84
CA TRP A 591 7.11 -11.44 5.34
C TRP A 591 8.25 -12.43 5.06
N ASN A 592 8.03 -13.71 5.35
CA ASN A 592 9.02 -14.75 5.08
C ASN A 592 9.34 -14.86 3.58
N VAL A 593 8.33 -14.74 2.72
CA VAL A 593 8.52 -14.74 1.26
C VAL A 593 9.45 -13.61 0.82
N ILE A 594 9.25 -12.37 1.32
CA ILE A 594 10.13 -11.24 0.98
C ILE A 594 11.57 -11.50 1.42
N GLN A 595 11.77 -12.02 2.64
CA GLN A 595 13.13 -12.35 3.11
C GLN A 595 13.78 -13.44 2.26
N GLN A 596 13.04 -14.50 1.91
CA GLN A 596 13.54 -15.59 1.07
C GLN A 596 13.86 -15.13 -0.34
N ALA A 597 13.00 -14.28 -0.94
CA ALA A 597 13.21 -13.72 -2.25
C ALA A 597 14.49 -12.85 -2.31
N LEU A 598 14.72 -12.01 -1.28
CA LEU A 598 15.94 -11.22 -1.15
C LEU A 598 17.19 -12.10 -1.05
N GLN A 599 17.13 -13.14 -0.23
CA GLN A 599 18.23 -14.10 -0.08
C GLN A 599 18.49 -14.82 -1.40
N LYS A 600 17.45 -15.36 -2.07
CA LYS A 600 17.58 -16.06 -3.36
C LYS A 600 18.17 -15.16 -4.45
N ALA A 601 17.88 -13.87 -4.40
CA ALA A 601 18.43 -12.90 -5.33
C ALA A 601 19.92 -12.58 -5.07
N GLY A 602 20.46 -12.93 -3.91
CA GLY A 602 21.87 -12.70 -3.53
C GLY A 602 22.11 -11.54 -2.58
N PHE A 603 21.08 -10.79 -2.20
CA PHE A 603 21.20 -9.71 -1.23
C PHE A 603 21.47 -10.21 0.19
N VAL A 604 22.22 -9.43 0.93
CA VAL A 604 22.49 -9.67 2.36
C VAL A 604 21.76 -8.62 3.19
N VAL A 605 20.84 -9.04 4.04
CA VAL A 605 20.11 -8.14 4.96
C VAL A 605 21.05 -7.70 6.08
N ALA A 606 21.13 -6.40 6.32
CA ALA A 606 22.01 -5.81 7.33
C ALA A 606 21.25 -5.11 8.47
N ASP A 607 20.02 -4.63 8.23
CA ASP A 607 19.23 -3.96 9.29
C ASP A 607 17.73 -3.96 8.95
N ILE A 608 16.89 -3.95 9.99
CA ILE A 608 15.44 -3.85 9.88
C ILE A 608 14.92 -2.80 10.86
N ARG A 609 14.30 -1.74 10.34
CA ARG A 609 13.77 -0.60 11.11
C ARG A 609 12.28 -0.40 10.91
N THR A 610 11.71 0.54 11.66
CA THR A 610 10.31 0.93 11.52
C THR A 610 10.18 2.33 10.92
N LEU A 611 9.21 2.48 10.02
CA LEU A 611 8.76 3.77 9.50
C LEU A 611 7.42 4.12 10.14
N ASP A 612 7.37 5.21 10.89
CA ASP A 612 6.13 5.73 11.47
C ASP A 612 5.53 6.82 10.58
N LYS A 613 4.42 6.53 9.93
CA LYS A 613 3.66 7.47 9.07
C LYS A 613 2.80 8.48 9.85
N ARG A 614 2.95 8.63 11.17
CA ARG A 614 2.27 9.53 12.13
C ARG A 614 0.74 9.54 12.09
N LYS A 615 0.11 9.32 10.94
CA LYS A 615 -1.36 9.18 10.79
C LYS A 615 -1.65 7.93 9.97
N GLY A 616 -2.17 6.89 10.61
CA GLY A 616 -2.65 5.69 9.95
C GLY A 616 -3.82 5.98 9.00
N SER A 617 -4.03 5.11 8.01
CA SER A 617 -5.26 5.10 7.21
C SER A 617 -6.47 4.79 8.10
N PHE A 618 -7.70 5.05 7.61
CA PHE A 618 -8.92 4.74 8.35
C PHE A 618 -8.97 3.27 8.80
N ASN A 619 -8.57 2.34 7.93
CA ASN A 619 -8.48 0.91 8.26
C ASN A 619 -7.43 0.61 9.32
N GLN A 620 -6.28 1.29 9.31
CA GLN A 620 -5.23 1.15 10.34
C GLN A 620 -5.70 1.66 11.71
N VAL A 621 -6.65 2.60 11.74
CA VAL A 621 -7.18 3.16 13.00
C VAL A 621 -8.37 2.35 13.52
N THR A 622 -9.16 1.73 12.64
CA THR A 622 -10.44 1.09 12.98
C THR A 622 -10.43 -0.43 13.01
N ALA A 623 -9.51 -1.08 12.27
CA ALA A 623 -9.43 -2.53 12.23
C ALA A 623 -8.47 -3.06 13.32
N ALA A 624 -8.94 -3.97 14.16
CA ALA A 624 -8.18 -4.53 15.28
C ALA A 624 -6.92 -5.32 14.87
N GLY A 625 -6.84 -5.77 13.62
CA GLY A 625 -5.71 -6.53 13.07
C GLY A 625 -4.79 -5.75 12.13
N SER A 626 -4.94 -4.43 11.97
CA SER A 626 -4.11 -3.67 11.05
C SER A 626 -2.77 -3.21 11.67
N VAL A 627 -1.70 -3.18 10.86
CA VAL A 627 -0.35 -2.74 11.28
C VAL A 627 -0.30 -1.22 11.29
N LYS A 628 0.33 -0.62 12.31
CA LYS A 628 0.49 0.84 12.42
C LYS A 628 1.79 1.37 11.84
N GLN A 629 2.83 0.57 11.81
CA GLN A 629 4.16 0.95 11.37
C GLN A 629 4.59 0.04 10.23
N ASP A 630 5.26 0.61 9.25
CA ASP A 630 5.86 -0.16 8.17
C ASP A 630 7.29 -0.59 8.58
N LEU A 631 7.77 -1.67 7.97
CA LEU A 631 9.15 -2.13 8.14
C LEU A 631 10.01 -1.62 7.01
N ILE A 632 11.23 -1.24 7.34
CA ILE A 632 12.27 -0.86 6.40
C ILE A 632 13.39 -1.87 6.51
N ILE A 633 13.68 -2.55 5.41
CA ILE A 633 14.78 -3.50 5.29
C ILE A 633 15.92 -2.81 4.56
N SER A 634 17.10 -2.77 5.16
CA SER A 634 18.34 -2.38 4.49
C SER A 634 19.13 -3.63 4.10
N ALA A 635 19.29 -3.85 2.80
CA ALA A 635 20.06 -4.95 2.25
C ALA A 635 21.13 -4.44 1.31
N TYR A 636 22.23 -5.16 1.16
CA TYR A 636 23.34 -4.76 0.29
C TYR A 636 23.74 -5.88 -0.68
N LYS A 637 24.29 -5.48 -1.83
CA LYS A 637 24.96 -6.37 -2.76
C LYS A 637 26.41 -6.51 -2.30
N PRO A 638 26.94 -7.72 -2.04
CA PRO A 638 28.35 -7.91 -1.71
C PRO A 638 29.27 -7.27 -2.74
N ASN A 639 30.41 -6.77 -2.30
CA ASN A 639 31.40 -6.20 -3.21
C ASN A 639 32.09 -7.29 -4.06
N GLY A 640 32.58 -6.93 -5.24
CA GLY A 640 33.20 -7.89 -6.18
C GLY A 640 34.40 -8.63 -5.58
N GLY A 641 35.19 -7.97 -4.73
CA GLY A 641 36.34 -8.61 -4.07
C GLY A 641 35.95 -9.74 -3.10
N LEU A 642 34.78 -9.69 -2.46
CA LEU A 642 34.28 -10.82 -1.64
C LEU A 642 33.93 -12.02 -2.56
N GLU A 643 33.25 -11.78 -3.66
CA GLU A 643 32.87 -12.84 -4.61
C GLU A 643 34.10 -13.54 -5.22
N GLU A 644 35.11 -12.79 -5.60
CA GLU A 644 36.35 -13.34 -6.13
C GLU A 644 37.09 -14.18 -5.10
N ARG A 645 37.29 -13.67 -3.85
CA ARG A 645 37.94 -14.42 -2.78
C ARG A 645 37.12 -15.65 -2.36
N PHE A 646 35.77 -15.52 -2.33
CA PHE A 646 34.89 -16.64 -2.03
C PHE A 646 35.00 -17.75 -3.06
N ASN A 647 35.11 -17.42 -4.36
CA ASN A 647 35.28 -18.43 -5.42
C ASN A 647 36.58 -19.19 -5.29
N LEU A 648 37.65 -18.54 -4.80
CA LEU A 648 38.93 -19.19 -4.53
C LEU A 648 38.92 -20.09 -3.27
N GLU A 649 38.13 -19.76 -2.28
CA GLU A 649 38.06 -20.44 -1.00
C GLU A 649 36.69 -21.11 -0.73
N ALA A 650 35.93 -21.33 -1.81
CA ALA A 650 34.59 -21.92 -1.71
C ALA A 650 34.60 -23.29 -1.00
N GLY A 651 33.72 -23.46 -0.01
CA GLY A 651 33.64 -24.70 0.78
C GLY A 651 34.74 -24.88 1.82
N THR A 652 35.58 -23.88 2.05
CA THR A 652 36.62 -23.89 3.10
C THR A 652 36.20 -23.06 4.31
N GLU A 653 36.79 -23.36 5.46
CA GLU A 653 36.58 -22.58 6.69
C GLU A 653 36.99 -21.10 6.52
N ASN A 654 38.04 -20.84 5.72
CA ASN A 654 38.49 -19.47 5.46
C ASN A 654 37.44 -18.64 4.73
N GLY A 655 36.73 -19.22 3.76
CA GLY A 655 35.63 -18.55 3.05
C GLY A 655 34.49 -18.14 3.97
N VAL A 656 34.17 -18.96 5.00
CA VAL A 656 33.22 -18.63 6.06
C VAL A 656 33.65 -17.37 6.81
N TRP A 657 34.89 -17.34 7.30
CA TRP A 657 35.37 -16.23 8.13
C TRP A 657 35.64 -14.95 7.32
N ASP A 658 35.95 -15.05 6.02
CA ASP A 658 36.04 -13.88 5.14
C ASP A 658 34.66 -13.24 4.91
N PHE A 659 33.64 -14.06 4.69
CA PHE A 659 32.27 -13.57 4.65
C PHE A 659 31.87 -12.88 5.95
N ILE A 660 32.11 -13.47 7.11
CA ILE A 660 31.74 -12.90 8.40
C ILE A 660 32.48 -11.57 8.64
N ARG A 661 33.77 -11.47 8.35
CA ARG A 661 34.54 -10.22 8.45
C ARG A 661 33.94 -9.13 7.56
N THR A 662 33.59 -9.50 6.33
CA THR A 662 33.02 -8.55 5.36
C THR A 662 31.61 -8.10 5.79
N HIS A 663 30.78 -9.02 6.27
CA HIS A 663 29.45 -8.71 6.76
C HIS A 663 29.50 -7.82 8.01
N LEU A 664 30.31 -8.15 9.01
CA LEU A 664 30.47 -7.32 10.22
C LEU A 664 30.94 -5.88 9.92
N LYS A 665 31.69 -5.66 8.83
CA LYS A 665 32.05 -4.31 8.36
C LYS A 665 30.87 -3.50 7.87
N GLN A 666 29.83 -4.15 7.36
CA GLN A 666 28.63 -3.51 6.82
C GLN A 666 27.56 -3.26 7.90
N LEU A 667 27.72 -3.82 9.10
CA LEU A 667 26.74 -3.68 10.16
C LEU A 667 27.00 -2.43 11.02
N PRO A 668 25.92 -1.74 11.51
CA PRO A 668 26.08 -0.61 12.42
C PRO A 668 26.89 -1.03 13.66
N VAL A 669 27.82 -0.17 14.11
CA VAL A 669 28.63 -0.48 15.30
C VAL A 669 27.84 -0.19 16.57
N PHE A 670 27.04 0.89 16.58
CA PHE A 670 26.32 1.31 17.77
C PHE A 670 25.01 2.00 17.41
N VAL A 671 23.93 1.58 18.06
CA VAL A 671 22.61 2.21 17.94
C VAL A 671 22.09 2.54 19.33
N SER A 672 21.54 3.74 19.52
CA SER A 672 20.88 4.10 20.76
C SER A 672 19.47 4.64 20.52
N LYS A 673 18.55 4.29 21.42
CA LYS A 673 17.16 4.76 21.38
C LYS A 673 16.77 5.23 22.79
N ASN A 674 16.27 6.47 22.90
CA ASN A 674 15.86 7.07 24.18
C ASN A 674 16.95 7.03 25.28
N GLY A 675 18.24 7.18 24.91
CA GLY A 675 19.36 7.15 25.84
C GLY A 675 19.77 5.75 26.33
N GLN A 676 19.28 4.69 25.68
CA GLN A 676 19.66 3.30 25.93
C GLN A 676 20.29 2.71 24.67
N ALA A 677 21.33 1.89 24.82
CA ALA A 677 21.92 1.16 23.70
C ALA A 677 20.98 0.04 23.23
N GLU A 678 20.82 -0.11 21.94
CA GLU A 678 20.01 -1.16 21.32
C GLU A 678 20.92 -2.31 20.85
N VAL A 679 20.53 -3.55 21.12
CA VAL A 679 21.22 -4.74 20.57
C VAL A 679 20.90 -4.82 19.08
N ILE A 680 21.93 -4.85 18.24
CA ILE A 680 21.83 -5.00 16.80
C ILE A 680 21.70 -6.50 16.51
N ALA A 681 20.49 -6.94 16.11
CA ALA A 681 20.16 -8.35 15.94
C ALA A 681 21.10 -9.06 14.95
N GLU A 682 21.44 -8.42 13.83
CA GLU A 682 22.32 -8.97 12.79
C GLU A 682 23.77 -9.21 13.27
N ARG A 683 24.16 -8.70 14.44
CA ARG A 683 25.45 -9.00 15.08
C ARG A 683 25.42 -10.21 16.04
N GLN A 684 24.25 -10.84 16.22
CA GLN A 684 24.11 -12.00 17.08
C GLN A 684 24.54 -13.28 16.34
N ASN A 685 25.06 -14.25 17.07
CA ASN A 685 25.67 -15.47 16.55
C ASN A 685 24.76 -16.24 15.57
N TYR A 686 23.47 -16.42 15.89
CA TYR A 686 22.54 -17.18 15.08
C TYR A 686 22.20 -16.48 13.76
N LEU A 687 22.07 -15.15 13.73
CA LEU A 687 21.84 -14.41 12.48
C LEU A 687 23.10 -14.38 11.62
N LEU A 688 24.28 -14.23 12.22
CA LEU A 688 25.55 -14.36 11.50
C LEU A 688 25.68 -15.75 10.87
N PHE A 689 25.27 -16.82 11.57
CA PHE A 689 25.24 -18.16 11.03
C PHE A 689 24.25 -18.27 9.87
N ASP A 690 23.02 -17.81 10.04
CA ASP A 690 21.98 -17.87 9.03
C ASP A 690 22.39 -17.12 7.74
N ARG A 691 22.95 -15.92 7.86
CA ARG A 691 23.45 -15.14 6.73
C ARG A 691 24.58 -15.85 6.00
N MET A 692 25.49 -16.46 6.76
CA MET A 692 26.60 -17.23 6.21
C MET A 692 26.11 -18.48 5.47
N VAL A 693 25.19 -19.24 6.04
CA VAL A 693 24.59 -20.41 5.39
C VAL A 693 23.87 -20.00 4.11
N ALA A 694 23.04 -18.95 4.16
CA ALA A 694 22.34 -18.42 2.99
C ALA A 694 23.31 -18.02 1.87
N PHE A 695 24.39 -17.34 2.22
CA PHE A 695 25.42 -16.89 1.26
C PHE A 695 26.11 -18.08 0.53
N HIS A 696 26.44 -19.14 1.25
CA HIS A 696 27.04 -20.35 0.68
C HIS A 696 26.05 -21.12 -0.21
N VAL A 697 24.85 -21.39 0.30
CA VAL A 697 23.82 -22.17 -0.39
C VAL A 697 23.41 -21.51 -1.71
N GLN A 698 23.26 -20.20 -1.75
CA GLN A 698 22.93 -19.45 -2.96
C GLN A 698 23.98 -19.62 -4.08
N ARG A 699 25.23 -19.82 -3.71
CA ARG A 699 26.34 -20.03 -4.65
C ARG A 699 26.59 -21.51 -4.97
N GLY A 700 25.69 -22.39 -4.53
CA GLY A 700 25.81 -23.83 -4.74
C GLY A 700 26.97 -24.48 -3.99
N VAL A 701 27.46 -23.81 -2.92
CA VAL A 701 28.60 -24.29 -2.13
C VAL A 701 28.10 -24.91 -0.82
N THR A 702 28.63 -26.06 -0.44
CA THR A 702 28.35 -26.68 0.86
C THR A 702 28.94 -25.86 1.99
N VAL A 703 28.19 -25.75 3.09
CA VAL A 703 28.66 -25.07 4.30
C VAL A 703 29.69 -26.00 5.03
N PRO A 704 30.94 -25.55 5.21
CA PRO A 704 31.98 -26.43 5.74
C PRO A 704 31.97 -26.58 7.28
N LEU A 705 31.13 -25.81 8.00
CA LEU A 705 31.03 -25.82 9.47
C LEU A 705 29.61 -26.11 9.92
N SER A 706 29.49 -26.93 10.97
CA SER A 706 28.24 -27.06 11.73
C SER A 706 27.97 -25.80 12.57
N ALA A 707 26.74 -25.64 13.05
CA ALA A 707 26.39 -24.50 13.90
C ALA A 707 27.24 -24.41 15.17
N ALA A 708 27.54 -25.57 15.80
CA ALA A 708 28.36 -25.64 17.02
C ALA A 708 29.81 -25.20 16.74
N GLU A 709 30.43 -25.69 15.67
CA GLU A 709 31.77 -25.30 15.23
C GLU A 709 31.83 -23.81 14.85
N PHE A 710 30.81 -23.32 14.16
CA PHE A 710 30.71 -21.89 13.80
C PHE A 710 30.63 -21.01 15.06
N TYR A 711 29.78 -21.32 16.05
CA TYR A 711 29.67 -20.52 17.28
C TYR A 711 30.95 -20.52 18.08
N ALA A 712 31.61 -21.66 18.21
CA ALA A 712 32.92 -21.77 18.87
C ALA A 712 33.99 -20.97 18.14
N GLY A 713 34.02 -21.03 16.80
CA GLY A 713 34.94 -20.27 15.96
C GLY A 713 34.67 -18.77 15.96
N LEU A 714 33.41 -18.36 16.11
CA LEU A 714 33.00 -16.95 16.20
C LEU A 714 33.55 -16.31 17.50
N GLU A 715 33.40 -17.00 18.64
CA GLU A 715 33.92 -16.55 19.95
C GLU A 715 35.42 -16.41 19.97
N GLN A 716 36.17 -17.29 19.27
CA GLN A 716 37.62 -17.25 19.20
C GLN A 716 38.15 -16.09 18.35
N ARG A 717 37.42 -15.66 17.32
CA ARG A 717 37.90 -14.73 16.28
C ARG A 717 37.38 -13.29 16.43
N PHE A 718 36.22 -13.13 17.08
CA PHE A 718 35.53 -11.85 17.15
C PHE A 718 35.13 -11.51 18.60
N PRO A 719 35.57 -10.34 19.14
CA PRO A 719 35.26 -9.95 20.51
C PRO A 719 33.76 -9.75 20.73
N PRO A 720 33.14 -10.47 21.70
CA PRO A 720 31.73 -10.28 22.03
C PRO A 720 31.52 -9.05 22.93
N ARG A 721 30.42 -8.29 22.70
CA ARG A 721 29.92 -7.22 23.57
C ARG A 721 28.38 -7.26 23.61
N ASP A 722 27.83 -7.31 24.80
CA ASP A 722 26.37 -7.29 25.01
C ASP A 722 25.59 -8.35 24.15
N GLY A 723 26.20 -9.54 23.91
CA GLY A 723 25.62 -10.61 23.08
C GLY A 723 25.77 -10.41 21.57
N MET A 724 26.56 -9.44 21.15
CA MET A 724 26.88 -9.09 19.76
C MET A 724 28.36 -9.33 19.47
N TYR A 725 28.72 -9.62 18.21
CA TYR A 725 30.08 -9.84 17.77
C TYR A 725 30.59 -8.66 16.93
N PHE A 726 31.86 -8.31 17.08
CA PHE A 726 32.49 -7.14 16.48
C PHE A 726 33.85 -7.49 15.89
N LEU A 727 34.32 -6.68 14.94
CA LEU A 727 35.72 -6.63 14.60
C LEU A 727 36.51 -5.94 15.74
N PRO A 728 37.82 -6.19 15.92
CA PRO A 728 38.57 -5.60 17.02
C PRO A 728 38.49 -4.07 17.10
N ASP A 729 38.55 -3.38 15.95
CA ASP A 729 38.40 -1.94 15.83
C ASP A 729 36.97 -1.45 16.16
N GLN A 730 35.99 -2.17 15.70
CA GLN A 730 34.60 -1.91 16.01
C GLN A 730 34.24 -2.14 17.48
N ALA A 731 34.85 -3.13 18.13
CA ALA A 731 34.63 -3.37 19.56
C ALA A 731 35.11 -2.17 20.39
N ALA A 732 36.26 -1.58 20.03
CA ALA A 732 36.77 -0.40 20.67
C ALA A 732 35.87 0.84 20.47
N GLU A 733 35.35 1.00 19.27
CA GLU A 733 34.38 2.04 18.95
C GLU A 733 33.05 1.84 19.72
N TYR A 734 32.57 0.62 19.78
CA TYR A 734 31.37 0.25 20.55
C TYR A 734 31.56 0.60 22.03
N ASP A 735 32.65 0.16 22.64
CA ASP A 735 32.97 0.42 24.05
C ASP A 735 32.99 1.92 24.36
N LYS A 736 33.60 2.74 23.47
CA LYS A 736 33.61 4.21 23.58
C LYS A 736 32.20 4.82 23.54
N LYS A 737 31.38 4.41 22.58
CA LYS A 737 30.01 4.91 22.44
C LYS A 737 29.09 4.38 23.53
N ARG A 738 29.32 3.14 23.99
CA ARG A 738 28.57 2.47 25.06
C ARG A 738 28.66 3.21 26.40
N MET A 739 29.81 3.85 26.70
CA MET A 739 29.98 4.66 27.91
C MET A 739 29.08 5.89 27.97
N THR A 740 28.53 6.34 26.85
CA THR A 740 27.64 7.50 26.77
C THR A 740 26.19 7.20 27.17
N VAL A 741 25.82 5.94 27.36
CA VAL A 741 24.47 5.49 27.69
C VAL A 741 24.43 4.67 28.98
N LYS A 742 23.33 4.78 29.75
CA LYS A 742 23.24 4.18 31.09
C LYS A 742 22.88 2.70 31.11
N GLU A 743 22.18 2.19 30.11
CA GLU A 743 21.64 0.81 30.07
C GLU A 743 21.68 0.24 28.67
N VAL A 744 21.76 -1.10 28.57
CA VAL A 744 21.57 -1.87 27.35
C VAL A 744 20.16 -2.48 27.37
N LEU A 745 19.36 -2.21 26.36
CA LEU A 745 18.14 -2.95 26.12
C LEU A 745 18.53 -4.37 25.71
N GLN A 746 18.47 -5.31 26.66
CA GLN A 746 18.61 -6.72 26.36
C GLN A 746 17.42 -7.15 25.50
N LEU A 747 17.62 -7.29 24.20
CA LEU A 747 16.64 -7.85 23.30
C LEU A 747 16.62 -9.37 23.45
N GLN A 748 15.47 -9.84 23.84
CA GLN A 748 15.19 -11.23 24.20
C GLN A 748 14.81 -12.05 22.96
N LEU A 749 15.20 -13.31 22.98
CA LEU A 749 14.74 -14.44 22.16
C LEU A 749 14.41 -14.18 20.68
N PHE A 750 15.13 -14.87 19.86
CA PHE A 750 14.89 -15.03 18.42
C PHE A 750 13.71 -15.98 18.19
N VAL A 751 12.90 -15.69 17.16
CA VAL A 751 11.75 -16.49 16.77
C VAL A 751 12.11 -17.29 15.52
N SER A 752 12.35 -18.58 15.68
CA SER A 752 12.67 -19.52 14.59
C SER A 752 11.64 -20.64 14.43
N ASP A 753 10.78 -20.82 15.43
CA ASP A 753 9.77 -21.85 15.49
C ASP A 753 8.57 -21.42 16.35
N GLU A 754 7.53 -22.25 16.40
CA GLU A 754 6.33 -21.97 17.20
C GLU A 754 6.63 -21.79 18.68
N ALA A 755 7.51 -22.62 19.26
CA ALA A 755 7.80 -22.59 20.70
C ALA A 755 8.51 -21.29 21.10
N SER A 756 9.53 -20.87 20.34
CA SER A 756 10.24 -19.61 20.55
C SER A 756 9.33 -18.39 20.31
N ALA A 757 8.41 -18.47 19.33
CA ALA A 757 7.41 -17.46 19.09
C ALA A 757 6.49 -17.24 20.30
N ILE A 758 5.93 -18.32 20.85
CA ILE A 758 5.06 -18.29 22.03
C ILE A 758 5.82 -17.75 23.25
N GLN A 759 7.05 -18.17 23.45
CA GLN A 759 7.87 -17.73 24.58
C GLN A 759 8.19 -16.24 24.48
N TRP A 760 8.55 -15.76 23.30
CA TRP A 760 8.78 -14.33 23.04
C TRP A 760 7.52 -13.51 23.28
N LEU A 761 6.37 -13.93 22.73
CA LEU A 761 5.07 -13.28 22.94
C LEU A 761 4.72 -13.22 24.42
N LYS A 762 4.88 -14.31 25.17
CA LYS A 762 4.64 -14.38 26.61
C LYS A 762 5.47 -13.36 27.37
N GLN A 763 6.76 -13.22 27.04
CA GLN A 763 7.63 -12.24 27.70
C GLN A 763 7.19 -10.80 27.38
N GLN A 764 6.82 -10.48 26.12
CA GLN A 764 6.34 -9.14 25.76
C GLN A 764 5.04 -8.80 26.45
N LEU A 765 4.05 -9.70 26.43
CA LEU A 765 2.73 -9.50 27.01
C LEU A 765 2.77 -9.46 28.55
N THR A 766 3.68 -10.17 29.19
CA THR A 766 3.89 -10.09 30.63
C THR A 766 4.36 -8.71 31.05
N LYS A 767 5.29 -8.11 30.29
CA LYS A 767 5.80 -6.76 30.54
C LYS A 767 4.76 -5.68 30.26
N LYS A 768 4.03 -5.84 29.16
CA LYS A 768 3.12 -4.84 28.64
C LYS A 768 1.96 -5.48 27.88
N PRO A 769 0.72 -5.44 28.36
CA PRO A 769 -0.45 -5.78 27.56
C PRO A 769 -0.58 -4.84 26.37
N VAL A 770 -0.54 -5.37 25.15
CA VAL A 770 -0.52 -4.59 23.91
C VAL A 770 -1.59 -5.02 22.93
N THR A 771 -1.90 -4.13 21.98
CA THR A 771 -2.78 -4.47 20.86
C THR A 771 -2.00 -5.24 19.79
N PHE A 772 -2.70 -5.93 18.88
CA PHE A 772 -2.08 -6.56 17.71
C PHE A 772 -1.23 -5.57 16.91
N GLN A 773 -1.73 -4.37 16.72
CA GLN A 773 -1.06 -3.31 15.98
C GLN A 773 0.28 -2.87 16.59
N ASP A 774 0.38 -2.95 17.91
CA ASP A 774 1.61 -2.56 18.62
C ASP A 774 2.64 -3.69 18.64
N ILE A 775 2.21 -4.97 18.71
CA ILE A 775 3.12 -6.12 18.82
C ILE A 775 3.59 -6.64 17.46
N ASN A 776 2.79 -6.52 16.41
CA ASN A 776 3.10 -7.09 15.11
C ASN A 776 4.43 -6.56 14.51
N PRO A 777 4.74 -5.26 14.49
CA PRO A 777 6.03 -4.78 13.97
C PRO A 777 7.22 -5.27 14.79
N LEU A 778 7.05 -5.45 16.09
CA LEU A 778 8.08 -5.97 16.98
C LEU A 778 8.33 -7.46 16.72
N PHE A 779 7.26 -8.21 16.50
CA PHE A 779 7.32 -9.64 16.20
C PHE A 779 7.98 -9.88 14.84
N MET A 780 7.59 -9.13 13.81
CA MET A 780 8.16 -9.21 12.47
C MET A 780 9.69 -8.97 12.46
N LYS A 781 10.17 -8.02 13.25
CA LYS A 781 11.61 -7.77 13.42
C LYS A 781 12.37 -8.96 14.03
N LYS A 782 11.67 -9.85 14.76
CA LYS A 782 12.28 -10.97 15.49
C LYS A 782 12.20 -12.29 14.75
N ILE A 783 11.39 -12.39 13.71
CA ILE A 783 11.37 -13.55 12.82
C ILE A 783 12.59 -13.44 11.91
N GLY A 784 13.61 -14.25 12.17
CA GLY A 784 14.85 -14.26 11.39
C GLY A 784 14.98 -15.44 10.43
N GLY A 785 13.92 -16.19 10.21
CA GLY A 785 13.88 -17.39 9.37
C GLY A 785 13.13 -18.50 10.10
N TRP A 786 11.94 -18.83 9.63
CA TRP A 786 11.18 -19.98 10.12
C TRP A 786 11.79 -21.26 9.56
N GLN A 787 11.86 -22.33 10.37
CA GLN A 787 12.45 -23.60 9.91
C GLN A 787 11.74 -24.12 8.66
N LYS A 788 12.50 -24.53 7.64
CA LYS A 788 11.98 -24.86 6.29
C LYS A 788 10.85 -25.89 6.26
N HIS A 789 10.82 -26.78 7.23
CA HIS A 789 9.83 -27.87 7.31
C HIS A 789 8.71 -27.59 8.28
N GLU A 790 8.81 -26.52 9.05
CA GLU A 790 7.79 -26.17 10.03
C GLU A 790 6.75 -25.24 9.41
N LYS A 791 5.48 -25.56 9.59
CA LYS A 791 4.36 -24.75 9.15
C LYS A 791 4.41 -23.38 9.81
N THR A 792 4.58 -22.34 9.02
CA THR A 792 4.55 -20.96 9.49
C THR A 792 3.16 -20.60 9.98
N LEU A 793 3.06 -20.23 11.25
CA LEU A 793 1.82 -19.75 11.85
C LEU A 793 1.75 -18.23 11.80
N GLU A 794 0.57 -17.70 11.50
CA GLU A 794 0.32 -16.27 11.56
C GLU A 794 0.34 -15.77 13.01
N LEU A 795 0.77 -14.52 13.22
CA LEU A 795 0.80 -13.93 14.57
C LEU A 795 -0.59 -13.94 15.24
N SER A 796 -1.66 -13.75 14.45
CA SER A 796 -3.04 -13.84 14.94
C SER A 796 -3.36 -15.23 15.50
N GLU A 797 -2.95 -16.29 14.80
CA GLU A 797 -3.15 -17.67 15.23
C GLU A 797 -2.37 -17.99 16.51
N LEU A 798 -1.10 -17.53 16.58
CA LEU A 798 -0.26 -17.68 17.78
C LEU A 798 -0.87 -16.97 18.99
N LEU A 799 -1.41 -15.78 18.80
CA LEU A 799 -2.07 -15.01 19.85
C LEU A 799 -3.37 -15.66 20.29
N GLU A 800 -4.25 -16.03 19.35
CA GLU A 800 -5.56 -16.64 19.65
C GLU A 800 -5.45 -17.99 20.35
N GLN A 801 -4.42 -18.78 20.03
CA GLN A 801 -4.22 -20.11 20.61
C GLN A 801 -3.52 -20.11 21.97
N ASN A 802 -2.83 -19.01 22.36
CA ASN A 802 -1.97 -19.00 23.55
C ASN A 802 -2.25 -17.84 24.53
N PHE A 803 -2.99 -16.81 24.11
CA PHE A 803 -3.20 -15.58 24.92
C PHE A 803 -4.66 -15.15 24.89
N LEU A 804 -5.04 -14.26 25.82
CA LEU A 804 -6.40 -13.72 25.89
C LEU A 804 -6.44 -12.30 25.35
N ARG A 805 -7.52 -11.98 24.65
CA ARG A 805 -7.82 -10.62 24.20
C ARG A 805 -9.01 -10.04 24.98
N TYR A 806 -8.89 -8.81 25.45
CA TYR A 806 -10.01 -8.12 26.10
C TYR A 806 -10.91 -7.46 25.04
N ASP A 807 -12.15 -7.87 24.97
CA ASP A 807 -13.16 -7.46 23.98
C ASP A 807 -14.12 -6.36 24.47
N SER A 808 -13.87 -5.79 25.65
CA SER A 808 -14.72 -4.85 26.40
C SER A 808 -15.91 -5.49 27.11
N SER A 809 -16.04 -6.81 27.14
CA SER A 809 -17.02 -7.50 27.96
C SER A 809 -16.49 -7.70 29.40
N GLY A 810 -17.34 -7.45 30.39
CA GLY A 810 -16.97 -7.58 31.80
C GLY A 810 -15.98 -6.54 32.32
N GLU A 811 -15.33 -6.86 33.45
CA GLU A 811 -14.30 -6.01 34.07
C GLU A 811 -12.97 -6.09 33.29
N VAL A 812 -12.20 -5.01 33.32
CA VAL A 812 -10.87 -4.98 32.76
C VAL A 812 -9.93 -5.91 33.55
N PRO A 813 -9.25 -6.87 32.90
CA PRO A 813 -8.33 -7.79 33.56
C PRO A 813 -7.26 -7.06 34.37
N SER A 814 -6.91 -7.63 35.54
CA SER A 814 -5.98 -6.99 36.49
C SER A 814 -4.63 -6.61 35.87
N GLN A 815 -4.09 -7.43 34.98
CA GLN A 815 -2.84 -7.13 34.27
C GLN A 815 -2.96 -5.89 33.36
N ILE A 816 -4.05 -5.76 32.61
CA ILE A 816 -4.31 -4.58 31.77
C ILE A 816 -4.56 -3.35 32.64
N HIS A 817 -5.39 -3.49 33.71
CA HIS A 817 -5.69 -2.43 34.64
C HIS A 817 -4.44 -1.85 35.30
N SER A 818 -3.57 -2.72 35.86
CA SER A 818 -2.31 -2.31 36.48
C SER A 818 -1.39 -1.57 35.50
N TYR A 819 -1.27 -2.08 34.27
CA TYR A 819 -0.48 -1.43 33.24
C TYR A 819 -1.04 -0.04 32.87
N LEU A 820 -2.34 0.07 32.61
CA LEU A 820 -2.97 1.34 32.22
C LEU A 820 -2.93 2.38 33.34
N SER A 821 -3.22 1.98 34.57
CA SER A 821 -3.15 2.88 35.75
C SER A 821 -1.74 3.39 36.02
N SER A 822 -0.71 2.59 35.77
CA SER A 822 0.68 3.01 35.97
C SER A 822 1.19 3.94 34.88
N ASN A 823 0.75 3.76 33.63
CA ASN A 823 1.32 4.46 32.47
C ASN A 823 0.47 5.66 31.98
N PHE A 824 -0.81 5.77 32.37
CA PHE A 824 -1.71 6.84 31.92
C PHE A 824 -2.28 7.57 33.15
N LYS A 825 -1.90 8.86 33.31
CA LYS A 825 -2.28 9.66 34.46
C LYS A 825 -3.80 9.82 34.60
N GLU A 826 -4.49 9.94 33.46
CA GLU A 826 -5.95 10.09 33.34
C GLU A 826 -6.74 8.81 33.68
N LEU A 827 -6.09 7.67 33.78
CA LEU A 827 -6.71 6.36 34.08
C LEU A 827 -6.35 5.85 35.48
N ARG A 828 -5.63 6.65 36.26
CA ARG A 828 -5.27 6.29 37.64
C ARG A 828 -6.52 6.31 38.56
N ASN A 829 -6.60 5.33 39.44
CA ASN A 829 -7.67 5.17 40.42
C ASN A 829 -9.07 4.97 39.85
N LEU A 830 -9.22 4.65 38.56
CA LEU A 830 -10.50 4.23 37.98
C LEU A 830 -10.77 2.78 38.36
N GLU A 831 -12.03 2.46 38.57
CA GLU A 831 -12.49 1.09 38.79
C GLU A 831 -12.39 0.25 37.51
N LYS A 832 -12.32 -1.10 37.65
CA LYS A 832 -12.10 -2.02 36.51
C LYS A 832 -13.23 -2.01 35.48
N ASP A 833 -14.41 -1.51 35.84
CA ASP A 833 -15.57 -1.42 34.96
C ASP A 833 -15.80 -0.02 34.38
N ASP A 834 -14.94 0.95 34.72
CA ASP A 834 -15.04 2.33 34.20
C ASP A 834 -15.01 2.34 32.65
N PRO A 835 -15.95 3.08 32.01
CA PRO A 835 -16.06 3.15 30.56
C PRO A 835 -14.80 3.69 29.85
N ALA A 836 -14.09 4.66 30.44
CA ALA A 836 -12.87 5.23 29.88
C ALA A 836 -11.73 4.20 29.92
N LEU A 837 -11.64 3.45 31.01
CA LEU A 837 -10.68 2.36 31.17
C LEU A 837 -10.98 1.22 30.18
N LYS A 838 -12.24 0.79 30.05
CA LYS A 838 -12.68 -0.23 29.09
C LYS A 838 -12.35 0.16 27.66
N THR A 839 -12.58 1.40 27.28
CA THR A 839 -12.26 1.90 25.93
C THR A 839 -10.76 1.81 25.63
N LYS A 840 -9.91 2.13 26.59
CA LYS A 840 -8.45 2.08 26.42
C LYS A 840 -7.87 0.66 26.53
N ALA A 841 -8.56 -0.22 27.25
CA ALA A 841 -8.21 -1.62 27.44
C ALA A 841 -8.58 -2.50 26.25
N LYS A 842 -9.56 -2.08 25.45
CA LYS A 842 -10.10 -2.84 24.32
C LYS A 842 -9.02 -3.31 23.36
N ASP A 843 -9.17 -4.54 22.88
CA ASP A 843 -8.29 -5.22 21.90
C ASP A 843 -6.84 -5.44 22.38
N ARG A 844 -6.56 -5.31 23.69
CA ARG A 844 -5.26 -5.67 24.25
C ARG A 844 -5.18 -7.16 24.55
N TRP A 845 -4.04 -7.73 24.14
CA TRP A 845 -3.66 -9.09 24.47
C TRP A 845 -2.92 -9.11 25.80
N TYR A 846 -3.14 -10.17 26.58
CA TYR A 846 -2.51 -10.37 27.88
C TYR A 846 -2.30 -11.85 28.20
N VAL A 847 -1.45 -12.15 29.16
CA VAL A 847 -1.13 -13.52 29.55
C VAL A 847 -2.30 -14.10 30.37
N PRO A 848 -2.80 -15.31 30.04
CA PRO A 848 -3.87 -15.93 30.79
C PRO A 848 -3.53 -16.12 32.27
N ASP A 849 -4.49 -15.86 33.15
CA ASP A 849 -4.45 -16.30 34.53
C ASP A 849 -4.40 -17.84 34.59
N PRO A 850 -3.68 -18.48 35.55
CA PRO A 850 -3.62 -19.95 35.69
C PRO A 850 -4.99 -20.62 35.63
N ASN A 851 -6.03 -20.02 36.18
CA ASN A 851 -7.40 -20.54 36.13
C ASN A 851 -8.04 -20.55 34.75
N LYS A 852 -7.64 -19.65 33.84
CA LYS A 852 -8.13 -19.54 32.45
C LYS A 852 -7.19 -20.21 31.45
N ALA A 853 -5.96 -20.53 31.83
CA ALA A 853 -4.96 -21.19 30.99
C ALA A 853 -5.41 -22.59 30.56
N GLY A 854 -6.06 -23.35 31.46
CA GLY A 854 -6.52 -24.71 31.18
C GLY A 854 -7.56 -24.82 30.05
N ASP A 855 -8.41 -23.83 29.87
CA ASP A 855 -9.41 -23.85 28.78
C ASP A 855 -8.77 -23.53 27.42
N LEU A 856 -7.81 -22.63 27.37
CA LEU A 856 -7.02 -22.32 26.18
C LEU A 856 -6.14 -23.53 25.79
N GLU A 857 -5.54 -24.20 26.77
CA GLU A 857 -4.72 -25.38 26.55
C GLU A 857 -5.53 -26.53 25.94
N LYS A 858 -6.74 -26.77 26.42
CA LYS A 858 -7.68 -27.77 25.84
C LYS A 858 -8.07 -27.42 24.41
N LEU A 859 -8.32 -26.12 24.12
CA LEU A 859 -8.68 -25.67 22.77
C LEU A 859 -7.50 -25.83 21.82
N ARG A 860 -6.31 -25.45 22.25
CA ARG A 860 -5.06 -25.66 21.51
C ARG A 860 -4.82 -27.14 21.24
N GLU A 861 -4.94 -28.00 22.25
CA GLU A 861 -4.75 -29.45 22.10
C GLU A 861 -5.73 -30.04 21.06
N ARG A 862 -7.00 -29.64 21.07
CA ARG A 862 -7.96 -30.07 20.05
C ARG A 862 -7.54 -29.65 18.63
N THR A 863 -7.01 -28.43 18.46
CA THR A 863 -6.53 -27.94 17.18
C THR A 863 -5.30 -28.73 16.71
N LEU A 864 -4.34 -28.97 17.60
CA LEU A 864 -3.14 -29.75 17.29
C LEU A 864 -3.50 -31.21 16.93
N MET A 865 -4.47 -31.83 17.65
CA MET A 865 -4.91 -33.17 17.35
C MET A 865 -5.61 -33.30 16.01
N ARG A 866 -6.45 -32.29 15.61
CA ARG A 866 -7.09 -32.31 14.30
C ARG A 866 -6.04 -32.24 13.19
N GLU A 867 -5.03 -31.40 13.35
CA GLU A 867 -3.95 -31.27 12.39
C GLU A 867 -3.07 -32.55 12.33
N PHE A 868 -2.85 -33.20 13.46
CA PHE A 868 -2.15 -34.52 13.52
C PHE A 868 -2.93 -35.62 12.78
N GLU A 869 -4.26 -35.67 12.90
CA GLU A 869 -5.09 -36.61 12.14
C GLU A 869 -4.97 -36.39 10.64
N GLU A 870 -4.92 -35.13 10.18
CA GLU A 870 -4.67 -34.80 8.76
C GLU A 870 -3.33 -35.37 8.27
N TYR A 871 -2.27 -35.33 9.10
CA TYR A 871 -0.97 -35.94 8.77
C TYR A 871 -1.03 -37.47 8.75
N ARG A 872 -1.78 -38.06 9.67
CA ARG A 872 -2.01 -39.51 9.71
C ARG A 872 -2.72 -39.99 8.44
N GLU A 873 -3.75 -39.31 8.02
CA GLU A 873 -4.58 -39.66 6.87
C GLU A 873 -3.96 -39.29 5.53
N SER A 874 -2.97 -38.43 5.52
CA SER A 874 -2.27 -37.99 4.31
C SER A 874 -1.69 -39.14 3.50
N LYS A 875 -1.98 -39.20 2.20
CA LYS A 875 -1.41 -40.20 1.27
C LYS A 875 0.02 -39.89 0.83
N GLN A 876 0.59 -38.79 1.29
CA GLN A 876 1.97 -38.41 0.95
C GLN A 876 2.96 -39.33 1.64
N LYS A 877 3.95 -39.84 0.90
CA LYS A 877 5.04 -40.64 1.44
C LYS A 877 5.97 -39.85 2.38
N ARG A 878 6.13 -38.53 2.14
CA ARG A 878 6.88 -37.60 3.00
C ARG A 878 6.11 -36.26 3.09
N LEU A 879 5.98 -35.77 4.32
CA LEU A 879 5.41 -34.45 4.60
C LEU A 879 6.49 -33.39 4.30
N LYS A 880 6.18 -32.44 3.43
CA LYS A 880 7.12 -31.35 3.07
C LYS A 880 7.10 -30.24 4.12
N VAL A 881 5.91 -29.90 4.61
CA VAL A 881 5.68 -28.87 5.63
C VAL A 881 4.67 -29.41 6.63
N PHE A 882 4.96 -29.31 7.92
CA PHE A 882 4.09 -29.77 8.99
C PHE A 882 4.36 -28.99 10.28
N ARG A 883 3.43 -29.03 11.22
CA ARG A 883 3.54 -28.36 12.52
C ARG A 883 4.13 -29.31 13.55
N LEU A 884 5.33 -29.01 14.04
CA LEU A 884 6.08 -29.88 14.96
C LEU A 884 5.31 -30.14 16.25
N GLU A 885 4.65 -29.13 16.82
CA GLU A 885 3.82 -29.24 18.01
C GLU A 885 2.61 -30.17 17.82
N ALA A 886 2.02 -30.21 16.62
CA ALA A 886 0.93 -31.16 16.32
C ALA A 886 1.44 -32.62 16.31
N VAL A 887 2.62 -32.84 15.76
CA VAL A 887 3.26 -34.16 15.77
C VAL A 887 3.61 -34.56 17.20
N ARG A 888 4.18 -33.68 18.02
CA ARG A 888 4.48 -33.92 19.44
C ARG A 888 3.23 -34.28 20.25
N ALA A 889 2.13 -33.52 20.06
CA ALA A 889 0.86 -33.78 20.73
C ALA A 889 0.26 -35.13 20.31
N GLY A 890 0.30 -35.45 19.02
CA GLY A 890 -0.17 -36.70 18.46
C GLY A 890 0.62 -37.92 18.94
N PHE A 891 1.96 -37.83 18.96
CA PHE A 891 2.82 -38.89 19.48
C PHE A 891 2.59 -39.12 20.98
N LYS A 892 2.47 -38.01 21.76
CA LYS A 892 2.16 -38.11 23.21
C LYS A 892 0.85 -38.87 23.45
N LYS A 893 -0.21 -38.54 22.68
CA LYS A 893 -1.52 -39.17 22.81
C LYS A 893 -1.49 -40.63 22.37
N ALA A 894 -0.90 -40.94 21.22
CA ALA A 894 -0.75 -42.29 20.70
C ALA A 894 0.06 -43.18 21.68
N TRP A 895 1.09 -42.60 22.34
CA TRP A 895 1.82 -43.27 23.40
C TRP A 895 0.96 -43.57 24.62
N GLN A 896 0.17 -42.62 25.08
CA GLN A 896 -0.76 -42.83 26.22
C GLN A 896 -1.82 -43.90 25.92
N GLU A 897 -2.30 -43.99 24.71
CA GLU A 897 -3.26 -44.95 24.20
C GLU A 897 -2.61 -46.29 23.84
N ARG A 898 -1.28 -46.42 24.00
CA ARG A 898 -0.46 -47.61 23.63
C ARG A 898 -0.58 -47.98 22.15
N ASN A 899 -0.89 -47.00 21.28
CA ASN A 899 -0.98 -47.24 19.84
C ASN A 899 0.34 -46.86 19.14
N TYR A 900 1.34 -47.70 19.33
CA TYR A 900 2.71 -47.48 18.83
C TYR A 900 2.79 -47.44 17.31
N GLN A 901 1.85 -48.12 16.62
CA GLN A 901 1.83 -48.16 15.16
C GLN A 901 1.61 -46.77 14.57
N ILE A 902 0.72 -45.94 15.14
CA ILE A 902 0.47 -44.56 14.67
C ILE A 902 1.77 -43.75 14.73
N ILE A 903 2.54 -43.88 15.81
CA ILE A 903 3.83 -43.17 15.95
C ILE A 903 4.77 -43.55 14.82
N ILE A 904 4.93 -44.88 14.57
CA ILE A 904 5.82 -45.42 13.53
C ILE A 904 5.37 -44.95 12.13
N ASP A 905 4.08 -45.02 11.85
CA ASP A 905 3.55 -44.66 10.52
C ASP A 905 3.67 -43.15 10.18
N VAL A 906 3.45 -42.31 11.18
CA VAL A 906 3.60 -40.84 10.97
C VAL A 906 5.10 -40.46 10.96
N ALA A 907 5.93 -41.09 11.84
CA ALA A 907 7.37 -40.83 11.84
C ALA A 907 8.02 -41.14 10.48
N LYS A 908 7.60 -42.21 9.79
CA LYS A 908 8.08 -42.54 8.44
C LYS A 908 7.75 -41.46 7.37
N LYS A 909 6.78 -40.62 7.64
CA LYS A 909 6.41 -39.49 6.75
C LYS A 909 7.20 -38.21 7.05
N ILE A 910 7.88 -38.16 8.19
CA ILE A 910 8.72 -37.03 8.60
C ILE A 910 10.13 -37.22 8.03
N PRO A 911 10.82 -36.18 7.55
CA PRO A 911 12.22 -36.27 7.15
C PRO A 911 13.11 -36.73 8.31
N ASP A 912 14.02 -37.68 8.03
CA ASP A 912 14.86 -38.35 9.04
C ASP A 912 15.71 -37.36 9.86
N ASN A 913 16.24 -36.34 9.24
CA ASN A 913 17.01 -35.28 9.90
C ASN A 913 16.20 -34.54 10.98
N ILE A 914 14.92 -34.26 10.73
CA ILE A 914 14.05 -33.54 11.69
C ILE A 914 13.66 -34.44 12.84
N LEU A 915 13.39 -35.71 12.55
CA LEU A 915 13.11 -36.71 13.58
C LEU A 915 14.30 -36.88 14.53
N GLN A 916 15.54 -36.85 14.00
CA GLN A 916 16.78 -36.92 14.77
C GLN A 916 17.12 -35.64 15.54
N GLU A 917 16.76 -34.49 15.03
CA GLU A 917 17.02 -33.19 15.67
C GLU A 917 16.07 -32.93 16.85
N ASP A 918 14.88 -33.57 16.90
CA ASP A 918 13.93 -33.41 18.00
C ASP A 918 14.03 -34.55 19.03
N PRO A 919 14.63 -34.30 20.21
CA PRO A 919 14.85 -35.36 21.22
C PRO A 919 13.57 -36.05 21.69
N LYS A 920 12.41 -35.34 21.70
CA LYS A 920 11.13 -35.93 22.15
C LYS A 920 10.52 -36.80 21.07
N LEU A 921 10.55 -36.39 19.81
CA LEU A 921 10.06 -37.20 18.71
C LEU A 921 10.91 -38.45 18.53
N LEU A 922 12.23 -38.30 18.60
CA LEU A 922 13.17 -39.43 18.52
C LEU A 922 12.91 -40.44 19.64
N MET A 923 12.79 -39.99 20.88
CA MET A 923 12.51 -40.82 22.05
C MET A 923 11.20 -41.63 21.87
N TRP A 924 10.10 -41.00 21.48
CA TRP A 924 8.84 -41.70 21.27
C TRP A 924 8.90 -42.69 20.12
N TYR A 925 9.61 -42.34 19.05
CA TYR A 925 9.79 -43.22 17.90
C TYR A 925 10.61 -44.47 18.26
N ASP A 926 11.80 -44.32 18.87
CA ASP A 926 12.67 -45.41 19.26
C ASP A 926 11.99 -46.35 20.26
N GLN A 927 11.32 -45.78 21.23
CA GLN A 927 10.55 -46.57 22.20
C GLN A 927 9.35 -47.27 21.55
N ALA A 928 8.65 -46.67 20.60
CA ALA A 928 7.55 -47.30 19.89
C ALA A 928 8.02 -48.48 19.02
N VAL A 929 9.18 -48.32 18.36
CA VAL A 929 9.79 -49.40 17.57
C VAL A 929 10.21 -50.54 18.47
N THR A 930 10.86 -50.26 19.62
CA THR A 930 11.29 -51.28 20.61
C THR A 930 10.11 -52.05 21.18
N ARG A 931 9.05 -51.33 21.62
CA ARG A 931 7.85 -52.00 22.21
C ARG A 931 7.10 -52.87 21.22
N LYS A 932 7.07 -52.45 19.94
CA LYS A 932 6.44 -53.26 18.91
C LYS A 932 7.26 -54.49 18.53
N GLY A 933 8.58 -54.46 18.67
CA GLY A 933 9.45 -55.62 18.49
C GLY A 933 9.37 -56.64 19.63
N GLU A 934 8.88 -56.23 20.81
CA GLU A 934 8.62 -57.11 21.97
C GLU A 934 7.24 -57.82 21.89
N ASP A 935 6.29 -57.24 21.10
CA ASP A 935 4.93 -57.80 20.91
C ASP A 935 4.82 -58.72 19.67
N THR A 936 5.92 -58.88 18.88
CA THR A 936 6.03 -59.83 17.77
C THR A 936 7.01 -60.93 18.08
#